data_1dec6e1d29730968f838d411a1cf0154
#
_entry.id   1dec6e1d29730968f838d411a1cf0154
#
_cell.length_a   1.000
_cell.length_b   1.000
_cell.length_c   1.000
_cell.angle_alpha   90.00
_cell.angle_beta   90.00
_cell.angle_gamma   90.00
#
_symmetry.space_group_name_H-M   'P 1'
#
loop_
_entity.id
_entity.type
_entity.pdbx_description
1 polymer ?
#
loop_
_entity_poly.entity_id
_entity_poly.type
_entity_poly.pdbx_seq_one_letter_code
_entity_poly.pdbx_strand_id
1 'polypeptide(L)'
;MKKTISLLLAILMLLGLAACIQVPGWKISQDPTAPAATAEPVVTAEPTAEPTAEPTAEPTTEPTAEPTAEPTAEPTAEPTAEPTAEPTAEPTAEPTAEPIAEIPAEPKQDTWADIDMDFFREFISSDITTLHQLVKDPAVYGIDYDSVERTLGTYQEDENREWYVFEEGILARMDALDESTLSDQDKLAYDTLRQYILWDLRGEEFYGYYEPLSPYTGIQADLPLVFWFYELNNKQDVEDYLVLLADVPRFFEDLLQYEQYRAEKLGIFMIEANLKLVIEDLDEIINAKDTIFLIPLFDESIEKVEGLTEEEIQAYKERNVSLLTNEFHQAFVDLKAGLEALRPYCREELGVKETGDEKYLRWFEYMLEDSCGDALSPDEVAKLLKNSYKECTTRMRQSTQKGGNYPSKFSLGTVEENVAYLRSILDPWLPELPEVNVRYEEVAEELKEVASPAFFLIPAFDDWQNNMIGLNDPQSAGNLLSTLAHEGFDGHLYQYVYHRSMPGLSLSQQLLETTSYAEAWSQYSEYLLSSKADSRIKIYDMRTYQAYSQMATELLGYLSIRVNLYGDSFGTAYQMFSTYFGYSDDMFKGEIYEPFIIGHPFYYMPYAYGYARLTSLVSAARKTMGDRFDEKAFYAQYMSYGPSYFNLLAERLDQWAKGQ
;
A
#
# COMPACT_ATOMS: atom_id res chain seq x y z
N MET A 1 -7.64 8.78 -9.37
CA MET A 1 -6.78 8.17 -8.34
C MET A 1 -6.87 6.64 -8.33
N LYS A 2 -8.03 6.00 -8.52
CA LYS A 2 -8.06 4.52 -8.45
C LYS A 2 -7.61 3.79 -9.69
N LYS A 3 -7.83 4.24 -10.91
CA LYS A 3 -7.16 3.63 -12.08
C LYS A 3 -5.64 3.77 -11.97
N THR A 4 -5.14 4.82 -11.33
CA THR A 4 -3.71 4.98 -11.00
C THR A 4 -3.36 4.30 -9.67
N ILE A 5 -4.30 4.23 -8.72
CA ILE A 5 -4.13 3.46 -7.48
C ILE A 5 -4.20 1.95 -7.78
N SER A 6 -4.94 1.48 -8.79
CA SER A 6 -4.89 0.07 -9.20
C SER A 6 -3.51 -0.29 -9.77
N LEU A 7 -2.91 0.54 -10.60
CA LEU A 7 -1.52 0.37 -11.03
C LEU A 7 -0.56 0.48 -9.84
N LEU A 8 -0.74 1.49 -8.97
CA LEU A 8 0.03 1.65 -7.73
C LEU A 8 -0.26 0.55 -6.71
N LEU A 9 -1.48 0.04 -6.60
CA LEU A 9 -1.80 -1.14 -5.77
C LEU A 9 -1.22 -2.41 -6.38
N ALA A 10 -1.23 -2.56 -7.70
CA ALA A 10 -0.53 -3.65 -8.37
C ALA A 10 0.98 -3.53 -8.14
N ILE A 11 1.55 -2.34 -8.25
CA ILE A 11 2.97 -2.03 -7.96
C ILE A 11 3.24 -2.15 -6.45
N LEU A 12 2.39 -1.62 -5.58
CA LEU A 12 2.52 -1.74 -4.12
C LEU A 12 2.28 -3.18 -3.64
N MET A 13 1.41 -3.93 -4.30
CA MET A 13 1.31 -5.37 -4.08
C MET A 13 2.53 -6.12 -4.59
N LEU A 14 3.20 -5.63 -5.65
CA LEU A 14 4.46 -6.19 -6.16
C LEU A 14 5.67 -5.78 -5.31
N LEU A 15 5.70 -4.55 -4.78
CA LEU A 15 6.87 -3.93 -4.17
C LEU A 15 6.67 -3.59 -2.68
N GLY A 16 5.45 -3.37 -2.22
CA GLY A 16 5.12 -3.06 -0.83
C GLY A 16 5.37 -4.22 0.14
N LEU A 17 5.51 -5.43 -0.38
CA LEU A 17 5.95 -6.60 0.36
C LEU A 17 7.48 -6.74 0.37
N ALA A 18 8.21 -5.84 -0.26
CA ALA A 18 9.63 -5.97 -0.55
C ALA A 18 10.58 -5.25 0.42
N ALA A 19 10.07 -4.46 1.36
CA ALA A 19 10.93 -3.71 2.25
C ALA A 19 11.37 -4.51 3.48
N CYS A 20 12.21 -5.51 3.28
CA CYS A 20 13.14 -5.93 4.33
C CYS A 20 14.08 -4.77 4.62
N ILE A 21 13.70 -3.94 5.58
CA ILE A 21 14.30 -2.64 5.87
C ILE A 21 15.77 -2.82 6.26
N GLN A 22 16.67 -2.55 5.34
CA GLN A 22 18.02 -2.14 5.68
C GLN A 22 18.05 -0.61 5.65
N VAL A 23 17.97 0.01 6.82
CA VAL A 23 18.28 1.45 6.90
C VAL A 23 19.74 1.64 6.52
N PRO A 24 20.06 2.35 5.43
CA PRO A 24 21.43 2.51 4.97
C PRO A 24 22.31 3.12 6.07
N GLY A 25 23.52 2.60 6.26
CA GLY A 25 24.52 3.20 7.14
C GLY A 25 24.40 2.91 8.64
N TRP A 26 23.53 2.04 9.09
CA TRP A 26 23.31 1.73 10.52
C TRP A 26 24.57 1.27 11.23
N LYS A 27 25.10 2.15 12.07
CA LYS A 27 26.24 1.85 12.96
C LYS A 27 25.75 1.86 14.40
N ILE A 28 25.88 0.71 15.08
CA ILE A 28 25.60 0.62 16.50
C ILE A 28 26.67 1.40 17.27
N SER A 29 26.25 2.30 18.16
CA SER A 29 27.14 2.83 19.20
C SER A 29 27.58 1.66 20.09
N GLN A 30 28.89 1.36 20.10
CA GLN A 30 29.46 0.29 20.93
C GLN A 30 29.62 0.70 22.39
N ASP A 31 29.00 1.79 22.85
CA ASP A 31 29.10 2.21 24.23
C ASP A 31 28.01 1.53 25.10
N PRO A 32 28.34 0.47 25.86
CA PRO A 32 27.40 -0.20 26.75
C PRO A 32 27.05 0.63 27.99
N THR A 33 27.59 1.86 28.11
CA THR A 33 27.38 2.76 29.24
C THR A 33 26.43 3.90 28.94
N ALA A 34 25.75 3.93 27.77
CA ALA A 34 24.72 4.88 27.51
C ALA A 34 23.67 4.82 28.64
N PRO A 35 23.40 5.93 29.31
CA PRO A 35 22.53 5.95 30.50
C PRO A 35 21.16 5.42 30.13
N ALA A 36 20.62 4.53 30.95
CA ALA A 36 19.24 4.14 30.86
C ALA A 36 18.39 5.40 30.82
N ALA A 37 17.60 5.56 29.76
CA ALA A 37 16.65 6.68 29.64
C ALA A 37 15.63 6.62 30.78
N THR A 38 16.00 7.18 31.93
CA THR A 38 15.13 7.53 33.08
C THR A 38 14.87 9.03 33.07
N ALA A 39 14.77 9.61 31.91
CA ALA A 39 14.25 10.95 31.78
C ALA A 39 12.86 10.86 31.13
N GLU A 40 11.82 10.75 31.96
CA GLU A 40 10.59 11.45 31.61
C GLU A 40 10.99 12.89 31.25
N PRO A 41 10.46 13.49 30.18
CA PRO A 41 10.67 14.91 29.97
C PRO A 41 10.25 15.60 31.26
N VAL A 42 11.17 16.29 31.88
CA VAL A 42 10.86 17.21 32.98
C VAL A 42 9.87 18.18 32.39
N VAL A 43 8.61 18.03 32.75
CA VAL A 43 7.61 19.07 32.61
C VAL A 43 8.15 20.22 33.43
N THR A 44 8.82 21.15 32.78
CA THR A 44 9.24 22.41 33.38
C THR A 44 7.99 23.09 33.88
N ALA A 45 8.00 23.41 35.16
CA ALA A 45 6.95 24.04 35.92
C ALA A 45 6.16 25.08 35.12
N GLU A 46 4.85 25.06 35.30
CA GLU A 46 3.94 26.15 34.93
C GLU A 46 4.55 27.50 35.25
N PRO A 47 4.52 28.49 34.35
CA PRO A 47 4.87 29.83 34.68
C PRO A 47 3.75 30.41 35.53
N THR A 48 4.00 30.50 36.85
CA THR A 48 3.22 31.29 37.79
C THR A 48 3.55 32.77 37.57
N ALA A 49 2.82 33.40 36.63
CA ALA A 49 2.69 34.84 36.60
C ALA A 49 1.34 35.19 35.95
N GLU A 50 0.40 35.60 36.77
CA GLU A 50 -0.83 36.27 36.34
C GLU A 50 -0.48 37.54 35.55
N PRO A 51 -1.06 37.79 34.37
CA PRO A 51 -0.95 39.07 33.72
C PRO A 51 -1.96 40.04 34.32
N THR A 52 -1.47 40.94 35.15
CA THR A 52 -2.20 42.16 35.58
C THR A 52 -2.01 43.22 34.51
N ALA A 53 -2.92 43.34 33.55
CA ALA A 53 -3.27 44.56 32.86
C ALA A 53 -4.48 44.33 31.93
N GLU A 54 -5.60 44.94 32.29
CA GLU A 54 -6.77 45.07 31.41
C GLU A 54 -6.41 45.94 30.19
N PRO A 55 -6.79 45.58 28.98
CA PRO A 55 -6.72 46.50 27.85
C PRO A 55 -7.97 47.34 27.80
N THR A 56 -7.83 48.63 28.15
CA THR A 56 -8.81 49.68 27.93
C THR A 56 -8.60 50.25 26.52
N ALA A 57 -9.37 49.79 25.53
CA ALA A 57 -9.75 50.57 24.35
C ALA A 57 -10.73 49.79 23.50
N GLU A 58 -12.00 50.21 23.46
CA GLU A 58 -12.99 49.83 22.49
C GLU A 58 -12.64 50.37 21.09
N PRO A 59 -12.75 49.61 20.02
CA PRO A 59 -12.72 50.16 18.67
C PRO A 59 -14.12 50.56 18.25
N THR A 60 -14.34 51.88 18.21
CA THR A 60 -15.49 52.53 17.55
C THR A 60 -15.15 52.70 16.07
N THR A 61 -15.68 51.86 15.18
CA THR A 61 -16.11 52.26 13.82
C THR A 61 -16.99 51.16 13.23
N GLU A 62 -18.28 51.51 13.08
CA GLU A 62 -19.24 50.75 12.29
C GLU A 62 -18.87 50.79 10.79
N PRO A 63 -19.00 49.71 10.02
CA PRO A 63 -18.94 49.81 8.58
C PRO A 63 -20.34 50.12 8.02
N THR A 64 -20.48 51.31 7.49
CA THR A 64 -21.63 51.77 6.72
C THR A 64 -21.33 51.50 5.24
N ALA A 65 -21.88 50.46 4.64
CA ALA A 65 -22.26 50.39 3.22
C ALA A 65 -23.08 49.11 2.93
N GLU A 66 -24.35 49.28 2.72
CA GLU A 66 -25.24 48.26 2.11
C GLU A 66 -24.89 48.11 0.64
N PRO A 67 -24.90 46.91 0.05
CA PRO A 67 -24.86 46.73 -1.40
C PRO A 67 -26.28 46.79 -1.98
N THR A 68 -26.55 47.86 -2.71
CA THR A 68 -27.73 48.04 -3.55
C THR A 68 -27.37 47.60 -4.98
N ALA A 69 -27.78 46.40 -5.40
CA ALA A 69 -28.09 46.11 -6.80
C ALA A 69 -28.90 44.80 -6.89
N GLU A 70 -30.18 44.93 -7.17
CA GLU A 70 -31.05 43.82 -7.60
C GLU A 70 -30.71 43.43 -9.06
N PRO A 71 -30.74 42.16 -9.44
CA PRO A 71 -30.66 41.75 -10.84
C PRO A 71 -32.04 41.77 -11.45
N THR A 72 -32.25 42.71 -12.37
CA THR A 72 -33.43 42.73 -13.25
C THR A 72 -33.06 42.13 -14.60
N ALA A 73 -33.48 40.89 -14.87
CA ALA A 73 -33.76 40.40 -16.20
C ALA A 73 -34.57 39.10 -16.12
N GLU A 74 -35.88 39.19 -16.44
CA GLU A 74 -36.73 38.03 -16.73
C GLU A 74 -36.42 37.49 -18.15
N PRO A 75 -36.41 36.17 -18.37
CA PRO A 75 -36.32 35.61 -19.71
C PRO A 75 -37.72 35.51 -20.33
N THR A 76 -37.96 36.30 -21.37
CA THR A 76 -39.13 36.21 -22.22
C THR A 76 -38.76 35.44 -23.48
N ALA A 77 -39.20 34.19 -23.62
CA ALA A 77 -39.48 33.55 -24.88
C ALA A 77 -40.32 32.26 -24.67
N GLU A 78 -41.59 32.35 -25.00
CA GLU A 78 -42.49 31.19 -25.17
C GLU A 78 -42.16 30.45 -26.49
N PRO A 79 -42.17 29.11 -26.51
CA PRO A 79 -42.09 28.37 -27.78
C PRO A 79 -43.49 28.18 -28.38
N THR A 80 -43.72 28.81 -29.53
CA THR A 80 -44.88 28.62 -30.37
C THR A 80 -44.53 27.66 -31.51
N ALA A 81 -44.99 26.41 -31.43
CA ALA A 81 -45.31 25.59 -32.61
C ALA A 81 -46.12 24.35 -32.21
N GLU A 82 -47.40 24.34 -32.53
CA GLU A 82 -48.29 23.16 -32.55
C GLU A 82 -47.95 22.25 -33.75
N PRO A 83 -47.89 20.93 -33.59
CA PRO A 83 -47.86 20.03 -34.74
C PRO A 83 -49.25 19.63 -35.16
N THR A 84 -49.65 20.08 -36.38
CA THR A 84 -50.85 19.65 -37.08
C THR A 84 -50.53 18.51 -38.05
N ALA A 85 -50.87 17.27 -37.70
CA ALA A 85 -51.14 16.21 -38.67
C ALA A 85 -51.96 15.08 -38.02
N GLU A 86 -53.22 14.93 -38.40
CA GLU A 86 -54.08 13.78 -38.14
C GLU A 86 -53.58 12.55 -38.95
N PRO A 87 -53.56 11.34 -38.40
CA PRO A 87 -53.40 10.12 -39.19
C PRO A 87 -54.81 9.54 -39.55
N THR A 88 -55.07 9.47 -40.81
CA THR A 88 -56.22 8.74 -41.41
C THR A 88 -55.72 7.37 -41.84
N ALA A 89 -56.14 6.28 -41.17
CA ALA A 89 -56.57 4.99 -41.73
C ALA A 89 -56.64 3.91 -40.64
N GLU A 90 -57.82 3.39 -40.40
CA GLU A 90 -58.10 2.18 -39.66
C GLU A 90 -57.57 0.93 -40.40
N PRO A 91 -56.98 -0.05 -39.75
CA PRO A 91 -57.03 -1.41 -40.19
C PRO A 91 -57.94 -2.25 -39.26
N THR A 92 -59.02 -2.77 -39.85
CA THR A 92 -59.84 -3.82 -39.27
C THR A 92 -59.12 -5.15 -39.33
N ALA A 93 -58.72 -5.68 -38.14
CA ALA A 93 -58.35 -7.08 -37.96
C ALA A 93 -58.86 -7.57 -36.62
N GLU A 94 -59.54 -8.72 -36.61
CA GLU A 94 -60.15 -9.40 -35.47
C GLU A 94 -59.16 -9.70 -34.36
N PRO A 95 -59.62 -9.75 -33.09
CA PRO A 95 -58.74 -9.99 -31.96
C PRO A 95 -58.32 -11.47 -31.89
N THR A 96 -57.09 -11.71 -32.23
CA THR A 96 -56.38 -12.96 -31.87
C THR A 96 -56.05 -12.87 -30.37
N ALA A 97 -56.26 -13.99 -29.66
CA ALA A 97 -56.12 -14.17 -28.22
C ALA A 97 -54.98 -13.32 -27.59
N GLU A 98 -55.31 -12.61 -26.52
CA GLU A 98 -54.33 -11.89 -25.69
C GLU A 98 -53.22 -12.85 -25.24
N PRO A 99 -51.94 -12.52 -25.44
CA PRO A 99 -50.87 -13.23 -24.73
C PRO A 99 -51.04 -12.92 -23.24
N ILE A 100 -51.06 -13.96 -22.43
CA ILE A 100 -50.97 -13.85 -20.99
C ILE A 100 -49.76 -12.96 -20.73
N ALA A 101 -49.99 -11.77 -20.15
CA ALA A 101 -48.90 -10.91 -19.72
C ALA A 101 -48.02 -11.75 -18.77
N GLU A 102 -46.80 -12.03 -19.21
CA GLU A 102 -45.76 -12.51 -18.28
C GLU A 102 -45.70 -11.46 -17.17
N ILE A 103 -46.03 -11.91 -15.95
CA ILE A 103 -45.79 -11.15 -14.73
C ILE A 103 -44.29 -10.84 -14.80
N PRO A 104 -43.90 -9.54 -14.81
CA PRO A 104 -42.48 -9.21 -14.74
C PRO A 104 -41.92 -9.99 -13.53
N ALA A 105 -40.91 -10.81 -13.78
CA ALA A 105 -40.20 -11.45 -12.68
C ALA A 105 -39.80 -10.35 -11.68
N GLU A 106 -40.14 -10.52 -10.41
CA GLU A 106 -39.70 -9.60 -9.39
C GLU A 106 -38.16 -9.44 -9.59
N PRO A 107 -37.61 -8.22 -9.52
CA PRO A 107 -36.18 -8.04 -9.68
C PRO A 107 -35.50 -8.99 -8.67
N LYS A 108 -34.61 -9.85 -9.16
CA LYS A 108 -33.85 -10.78 -8.32
C LYS A 108 -33.14 -9.92 -7.27
N GLN A 109 -33.43 -10.15 -6.00
CA GLN A 109 -32.73 -9.46 -4.93
C GLN A 109 -31.27 -9.93 -4.95
N ASP A 110 -30.31 -8.98 -4.92
CA ASP A 110 -28.91 -9.29 -4.84
C ASP A 110 -28.61 -10.17 -3.63
N THR A 111 -27.66 -11.07 -3.80
CA THR A 111 -27.04 -11.79 -2.70
C THR A 111 -25.69 -11.16 -2.38
N TRP A 112 -25.09 -11.45 -1.22
CA TRP A 112 -23.73 -11.04 -0.90
C TRP A 112 -22.74 -11.49 -1.98
N ALA A 113 -22.85 -12.73 -2.45
CA ALA A 113 -21.96 -13.26 -3.48
C ALA A 113 -22.07 -12.51 -4.83
N ASP A 114 -23.27 -12.00 -5.19
CA ASP A 114 -23.44 -11.17 -6.39
C ASP A 114 -22.68 -9.83 -6.22
N ILE A 115 -22.76 -9.19 -5.05
CA ILE A 115 -22.10 -7.91 -4.77
C ILE A 115 -20.57 -8.07 -4.68
N ASP A 116 -20.11 -9.09 -3.97
CA ASP A 116 -18.68 -9.45 -3.82
C ASP A 116 -18.02 -9.66 -5.18
N MET A 117 -18.66 -10.47 -6.04
CA MET A 117 -18.17 -10.75 -7.37
C MET A 117 -18.19 -9.51 -8.28
N ASP A 118 -19.22 -8.67 -8.22
CA ASP A 118 -19.33 -7.48 -9.05
C ASP A 118 -18.28 -6.43 -8.65
N PHE A 119 -18.01 -6.25 -7.34
CA PHE A 119 -16.93 -5.41 -6.87
C PHE A 119 -15.57 -5.93 -7.35
N PHE A 120 -15.32 -7.24 -7.20
CA PHE A 120 -14.08 -7.87 -7.65
C PHE A 120 -13.86 -7.66 -9.15
N ARG A 121 -14.87 -7.92 -9.98
CA ARG A 121 -14.78 -7.76 -11.44
C ARG A 121 -14.43 -6.34 -11.83
N GLU A 122 -15.17 -5.36 -11.31
CA GLU A 122 -14.94 -3.94 -11.64
C GLU A 122 -13.53 -3.50 -11.24
N PHE A 123 -13.08 -3.92 -10.05
CA PHE A 123 -11.73 -3.59 -9.60
C PHE A 123 -10.66 -4.21 -10.51
N ILE A 124 -10.77 -5.51 -10.79
CA ILE A 124 -9.78 -6.23 -11.63
C ILE A 124 -9.79 -5.73 -13.08
N SER A 125 -10.93 -5.29 -13.58
CA SER A 125 -11.08 -4.79 -14.95
C SER A 125 -10.79 -3.29 -15.09
N SER A 126 -10.29 -2.63 -14.03
CA SER A 126 -10.01 -1.19 -14.07
C SER A 126 -8.94 -0.82 -15.11
N ASP A 127 -7.98 -1.70 -15.32
CA ASP A 127 -6.94 -1.61 -16.33
C ASP A 127 -6.32 -2.98 -16.65
N ILE A 128 -5.63 -3.06 -17.78
CA ILE A 128 -5.06 -4.32 -18.26
C ILE A 128 -3.88 -4.81 -17.39
N THR A 129 -3.14 -3.93 -16.73
CA THR A 129 -2.02 -4.32 -15.87
C THR A 129 -2.51 -5.04 -14.63
N THR A 130 -3.55 -4.50 -13.99
CA THR A 130 -4.22 -5.11 -12.84
C THR A 130 -4.81 -6.46 -13.20
N LEU A 131 -5.53 -6.54 -14.33
CA LEU A 131 -6.08 -7.81 -14.81
C LEU A 131 -5.00 -8.85 -15.06
N HIS A 132 -3.97 -8.50 -15.84
CA HIS A 132 -2.89 -9.41 -16.25
C HIS A 132 -2.12 -9.98 -15.05
N GLN A 133 -1.89 -9.16 -14.03
CA GLN A 133 -1.17 -9.56 -12.84
C GLN A 133 -1.99 -10.48 -11.93
N LEU A 134 -3.26 -10.14 -11.72
CA LEU A 134 -4.06 -10.78 -10.67
C LEU A 134 -4.94 -11.92 -11.17
N VAL A 135 -5.11 -12.09 -12.50
CA VAL A 135 -5.97 -13.11 -13.09
C VAL A 135 -5.33 -13.72 -14.35
N LYS A 136 -5.19 -15.05 -14.40
CA LYS A 136 -4.67 -15.76 -15.58
C LYS A 136 -5.77 -16.08 -16.59
N ASP A 137 -6.97 -16.42 -16.14
CA ASP A 137 -8.14 -16.72 -16.99
C ASP A 137 -9.33 -15.82 -16.61
N PRO A 138 -9.46 -14.62 -17.22
CA PRO A 138 -10.56 -13.69 -16.96
C PRO A 138 -11.95 -14.30 -17.13
N ALA A 139 -12.10 -15.30 -18.04
CA ALA A 139 -13.39 -15.94 -18.31
C ALA A 139 -13.92 -16.73 -17.10
N VAL A 140 -13.05 -17.21 -16.20
CA VAL A 140 -13.43 -17.87 -14.94
C VAL A 140 -14.25 -16.94 -14.05
N TYR A 141 -13.92 -15.64 -14.06
CA TYR A 141 -14.61 -14.63 -13.30
C TYR A 141 -15.70 -13.91 -14.11
N GLY A 142 -15.89 -14.28 -15.39
CA GLY A 142 -16.86 -13.63 -16.27
C GLY A 142 -16.46 -12.24 -16.72
N ILE A 143 -15.15 -11.95 -16.75
CA ILE A 143 -14.57 -10.71 -17.26
C ILE A 143 -14.40 -10.84 -18.79
N ASP A 144 -14.86 -9.85 -19.54
CA ASP A 144 -14.62 -9.75 -20.98
C ASP A 144 -13.27 -9.04 -21.19
N TYR A 145 -12.25 -9.82 -21.52
CA TYR A 145 -10.88 -9.34 -21.72
C TYR A 145 -10.79 -8.20 -22.74
N ASP A 146 -11.59 -8.27 -23.84
CA ASP A 146 -11.55 -7.26 -24.90
C ASP A 146 -12.13 -5.90 -24.47
N SER A 147 -12.95 -5.89 -23.40
CA SER A 147 -13.54 -4.65 -22.86
C SER A 147 -12.60 -3.90 -21.92
N VAL A 148 -11.53 -4.52 -21.43
CA VAL A 148 -10.61 -3.89 -20.48
C VAL A 148 -9.71 -2.88 -21.18
N GLU A 149 -9.54 -1.71 -20.59
CA GLU A 149 -8.73 -0.64 -21.18
C GLU A 149 -7.24 -0.95 -21.12
N ARG A 150 -6.55 -0.71 -22.25
CA ARG A 150 -5.09 -0.87 -22.39
C ARG A 150 -4.39 0.46 -22.10
N THR A 151 -4.36 0.85 -20.85
CA THR A 151 -3.81 2.13 -20.38
C THR A 151 -3.11 1.95 -19.03
N LEU A 152 -2.17 2.83 -18.73
CA LEU A 152 -1.51 2.91 -17.43
C LEU A 152 -2.35 3.68 -16.38
N GLY A 153 -3.61 4.00 -16.70
CA GLY A 153 -4.46 4.82 -15.85
C GLY A 153 -4.22 6.31 -16.03
N THR A 154 -4.72 7.13 -15.12
CA THR A 154 -4.67 8.60 -15.19
C THR A 154 -4.71 9.25 -13.82
N TYR A 155 -4.21 10.50 -13.73
CA TYR A 155 -4.30 11.37 -12.56
C TYR A 155 -5.42 12.41 -12.67
N GLN A 156 -6.27 12.34 -13.70
CA GLN A 156 -7.36 13.30 -13.91
C GLN A 156 -8.49 13.11 -12.88
N GLU A 157 -9.04 14.21 -12.37
CA GLU A 157 -10.06 14.20 -11.32
C GLU A 157 -11.38 13.56 -11.77
N ASP A 158 -11.81 13.81 -13.02
CA ASP A 158 -13.10 13.36 -13.53
C ASP A 158 -13.21 11.82 -13.62
N GLU A 159 -12.14 11.13 -13.99
CA GLU A 159 -12.15 9.66 -14.07
C GLU A 159 -12.21 8.98 -12.70
N ASN A 160 -11.68 9.63 -11.68
CA ASN A 160 -11.81 9.15 -10.29
C ASN A 160 -13.26 9.21 -9.81
N ARG A 161 -14.05 10.15 -10.34
CA ARG A 161 -15.42 10.31 -9.95
C ARG A 161 -16.30 9.13 -10.38
N GLU A 162 -16.01 8.51 -11.50
CA GLU A 162 -16.76 7.33 -11.97
C GLU A 162 -16.63 6.17 -10.98
N TRP A 163 -15.46 6.02 -10.39
CA TRP A 163 -15.24 4.99 -9.37
C TRP A 163 -16.07 5.27 -8.10
N TYR A 164 -16.10 6.50 -7.61
CA TYR A 164 -16.91 6.83 -6.42
C TYR A 164 -18.40 6.58 -6.68
N VAL A 165 -18.90 6.87 -7.89
CA VAL A 165 -20.29 6.55 -8.27
C VAL A 165 -20.55 5.04 -8.24
N PHE A 166 -19.59 4.24 -8.71
CA PHE A 166 -19.67 2.78 -8.62
C PHE A 166 -19.71 2.31 -7.16
N GLU A 167 -18.85 2.83 -6.31
CA GLU A 167 -18.80 2.49 -4.87
C GLU A 167 -20.09 2.89 -4.13
N GLU A 168 -20.63 4.05 -4.40
CA GLU A 168 -21.95 4.46 -3.88
C GLU A 168 -23.05 3.45 -4.30
N GLY A 169 -22.98 2.95 -5.53
CA GLY A 169 -23.87 1.92 -6.04
C GLY A 169 -23.72 0.59 -5.29
N ILE A 170 -22.49 0.13 -5.05
CA ILE A 170 -22.19 -1.06 -4.25
C ILE A 170 -22.71 -0.88 -2.83
N LEU A 171 -22.42 0.26 -2.19
CA LEU A 171 -22.87 0.56 -0.84
C LEU A 171 -24.40 0.53 -0.71
N ALA A 172 -25.12 1.10 -1.67
CA ALA A 172 -26.59 1.07 -1.70
C ALA A 172 -27.14 -0.35 -1.82
N ARG A 173 -26.49 -1.22 -2.60
CA ARG A 173 -26.85 -2.64 -2.72
C ARG A 173 -26.56 -3.38 -1.41
N MET A 174 -25.45 -3.10 -0.75
CA MET A 174 -25.08 -3.65 0.56
C MET A 174 -26.11 -3.24 1.62
N ASP A 175 -26.53 -1.97 1.65
CA ASP A 175 -27.54 -1.47 2.61
C ASP A 175 -28.94 -2.09 2.39
N ALA A 176 -29.21 -2.63 1.21
CA ALA A 176 -30.46 -3.32 0.90
C ALA A 176 -30.47 -4.82 1.29
N LEU A 177 -29.30 -5.38 1.66
CA LEU A 177 -29.21 -6.79 2.12
C LEU A 177 -29.79 -6.96 3.53
N ASP A 178 -30.39 -8.13 3.76
CA ASP A 178 -30.71 -8.58 5.12
C ASP A 178 -29.45 -9.21 5.74
N GLU A 179 -28.70 -8.44 6.50
CA GLU A 179 -27.46 -8.87 7.15
C GLU A 179 -27.63 -10.11 8.05
N SER A 180 -28.87 -10.39 8.54
CA SER A 180 -29.14 -11.56 9.36
C SER A 180 -29.05 -12.88 8.59
N THR A 181 -28.98 -12.82 7.26
CA THR A 181 -28.81 -13.97 6.36
C THR A 181 -27.35 -14.32 6.10
N LEU A 182 -26.41 -13.42 6.47
CA LEU A 182 -25.00 -13.62 6.26
C LEU A 182 -24.43 -14.64 7.25
N SER A 183 -23.52 -15.49 6.77
CA SER A 183 -22.69 -16.29 7.66
C SER A 183 -21.71 -15.38 8.44
N ASP A 184 -21.11 -15.88 9.50
CA ASP A 184 -20.09 -15.12 10.25
C ASP A 184 -18.91 -14.69 9.37
N GLN A 185 -18.53 -15.53 8.40
CA GLN A 185 -17.47 -15.23 7.43
C GLN A 185 -17.91 -14.16 6.43
N ASP A 186 -19.11 -14.32 5.84
CA ASP A 186 -19.65 -13.32 4.90
C ASP A 186 -19.88 -11.97 5.60
N LYS A 187 -20.28 -11.98 6.87
CA LYS A 187 -20.45 -10.75 7.65
C LYS A 187 -19.10 -10.02 7.85
N LEU A 188 -18.00 -10.74 8.04
CA LEU A 188 -16.69 -10.09 8.11
C LEU A 188 -16.28 -9.51 6.77
N ALA A 189 -16.48 -10.25 5.69
CA ALA A 189 -16.19 -9.78 4.33
C ALA A 189 -17.05 -8.54 3.98
N TYR A 190 -18.34 -8.57 4.30
CA TYR A 190 -19.25 -7.43 4.16
C TYR A 190 -18.75 -6.21 4.97
N ASP A 191 -18.39 -6.39 6.24
CA ASP A 191 -17.91 -5.30 7.09
C ASP A 191 -16.59 -4.73 6.54
N THR A 192 -15.70 -5.59 6.01
CA THR A 192 -14.42 -5.20 5.40
C THR A 192 -14.65 -4.35 4.15
N LEU A 193 -15.45 -4.82 3.21
CA LEU A 193 -15.77 -4.07 1.99
C LEU A 193 -16.47 -2.75 2.32
N ARG A 194 -17.42 -2.77 3.26
CA ARG A 194 -18.11 -1.55 3.68
C ARG A 194 -17.17 -0.52 4.30
N GLN A 195 -16.26 -0.95 5.16
CA GLN A 195 -15.28 -0.06 5.78
C GLN A 195 -14.35 0.54 4.71
N TYR A 196 -13.90 -0.25 3.76
CA TYR A 196 -13.09 0.19 2.65
C TYR A 196 -13.81 1.27 1.81
N ILE A 197 -15.03 1.00 1.33
CA ILE A 197 -15.79 1.95 0.52
C ILE A 197 -16.04 3.26 1.28
N LEU A 198 -16.44 3.17 2.56
CA LEU A 198 -16.68 4.37 3.38
C LEU A 198 -15.40 5.16 3.64
N TRP A 199 -14.25 4.50 3.70
CA TRP A 199 -12.95 5.18 3.78
C TRP A 199 -12.62 5.86 2.44
N ASP A 200 -12.73 5.15 1.33
CA ASP A 200 -12.37 5.68 0.01
C ASP A 200 -13.23 6.87 -0.41
N LEU A 201 -14.55 6.80 -0.21
CA LEU A 201 -15.47 7.92 -0.48
C LEU A 201 -15.11 9.21 0.29
N ARG A 202 -14.49 9.11 1.49
CA ARG A 202 -13.96 10.29 2.21
C ARG A 202 -12.73 10.88 1.53
N GLY A 203 -12.06 10.10 0.69
CA GLY A 203 -10.88 10.52 -0.06
C GLY A 203 -11.20 11.51 -1.19
N GLU A 204 -12.47 11.63 -1.64
CA GLU A 204 -12.87 12.54 -2.73
C GLU A 204 -12.45 14.00 -2.43
N GLU A 205 -12.57 14.45 -1.18
CA GLU A 205 -12.16 15.81 -0.80
C GLU A 205 -10.64 16.06 -0.93
N PHE A 206 -9.80 15.02 -0.98
CA PHE A 206 -8.35 15.12 -0.91
C PHE A 206 -7.64 15.00 -2.27
N TYR A 207 -8.36 15.22 -3.38
CA TYR A 207 -7.70 15.29 -4.69
C TYR A 207 -6.51 16.25 -4.66
N GLY A 208 -5.36 15.80 -5.16
CA GLY A 208 -4.11 16.55 -5.17
C GLY A 208 -3.24 16.41 -3.92
N TYR A 209 -3.72 15.76 -2.84
CA TYR A 209 -2.92 15.57 -1.62
C TYR A 209 -2.04 14.32 -1.65
N TYR A 210 -2.39 13.33 -2.47
CA TYR A 210 -1.54 12.15 -2.68
C TYR A 210 -0.25 12.54 -3.42
N GLU A 211 0.90 11.98 -3.01
CA GLU A 211 2.22 12.23 -3.60
C GLU A 211 2.70 10.98 -4.38
N PRO A 212 2.51 10.95 -5.72
CA PRO A 212 2.82 9.77 -6.55
C PRO A 212 4.32 9.62 -6.83
N LEU A 213 5.08 10.69 -6.71
CA LEU A 213 6.53 10.72 -6.91
C LEU A 213 7.20 10.79 -5.55
N SER A 214 8.03 9.82 -5.24
CA SER A 214 8.80 9.80 -3.99
C SER A 214 10.12 9.08 -4.18
N PRO A 215 11.16 9.39 -3.41
CA PRO A 215 12.36 8.56 -3.40
C PRO A 215 12.00 7.12 -3.00
N TYR A 216 12.60 6.13 -3.66
CA TYR A 216 12.52 4.69 -3.37
C TYR A 216 11.23 3.96 -3.74
N THR A 217 10.07 4.62 -3.75
CA THR A 217 8.75 4.01 -4.01
C THR A 217 7.83 4.91 -4.81
N GLY A 218 8.38 5.76 -5.65
CA GLY A 218 7.61 6.61 -6.56
C GLY A 218 7.42 5.97 -7.91
N ILE A 219 6.39 6.40 -8.64
CA ILE A 219 6.07 5.87 -9.97
C ILE A 219 7.25 5.99 -10.97
N GLN A 220 8.16 6.94 -10.77
CA GLN A 220 9.36 7.09 -11.58
C GLN A 220 10.32 5.88 -11.46
N ALA A 221 10.38 5.27 -10.28
CA ALA A 221 11.20 4.09 -10.02
C ALA A 221 10.42 2.79 -10.29
N ASP A 222 9.12 2.79 -10.01
CA ASP A 222 8.28 1.59 -10.03
C ASP A 222 7.78 1.25 -11.43
N LEU A 223 7.55 2.24 -12.32
CA LEU A 223 7.01 1.97 -13.65
C LEU A 223 7.89 1.02 -14.50
N PRO A 224 9.22 1.11 -14.53
CA PRO A 224 10.06 0.11 -15.19
C PRO A 224 9.88 -1.31 -14.64
N LEU A 225 9.59 -1.45 -13.33
CA LEU A 225 9.38 -2.74 -12.68
C LEU A 225 8.03 -3.36 -13.08
N VAL A 226 7.00 -2.56 -13.37
CA VAL A 226 5.72 -3.05 -13.93
C VAL A 226 5.98 -3.80 -15.23
N PHE A 227 6.81 -3.24 -16.12
CA PHE A 227 7.20 -3.87 -17.38
C PHE A 227 8.12 -5.09 -17.16
N TRP A 228 8.92 -5.10 -16.11
CA TRP A 228 9.74 -6.25 -15.77
C TRP A 228 8.89 -7.45 -15.34
N PHE A 229 7.88 -7.23 -14.52
CA PHE A 229 6.99 -8.29 -14.02
C PHE A 229 5.88 -8.68 -15.01
N TYR A 230 5.74 -7.94 -16.14
CA TYR A 230 4.71 -8.24 -17.12
C TYR A 230 5.06 -9.51 -17.90
N GLU A 231 4.41 -10.63 -17.56
CA GLU A 231 4.68 -11.93 -18.19
C GLU A 231 4.13 -11.98 -19.62
N LEU A 232 4.95 -12.45 -20.58
CA LEU A 232 4.55 -12.66 -21.97
C LEU A 232 4.19 -14.14 -22.18
N ASN A 233 2.95 -14.54 -21.92
CA ASN A 233 2.50 -15.92 -22.03
C ASN A 233 1.95 -16.27 -23.42
N ASN A 234 1.47 -15.28 -24.15
CA ASN A 234 0.84 -15.44 -25.46
C ASN A 234 1.01 -14.17 -26.31
N LYS A 235 0.53 -14.21 -27.57
CA LYS A 235 0.65 -13.09 -28.50
C LYS A 235 -0.09 -11.82 -28.01
N GLN A 236 -1.23 -11.97 -27.34
CA GLN A 236 -2.00 -10.83 -26.86
C GLN A 236 -1.24 -10.07 -25.77
N ASP A 237 -0.57 -10.80 -24.86
CA ASP A 237 0.26 -10.20 -23.82
C ASP A 237 1.40 -9.36 -24.42
N VAL A 238 2.01 -9.84 -25.53
CA VAL A 238 3.03 -9.08 -26.24
C VAL A 238 2.45 -7.79 -26.84
N GLU A 239 1.27 -7.87 -27.43
CA GLU A 239 0.59 -6.70 -28.03
C GLU A 239 0.18 -5.69 -26.96
N ASP A 240 -0.38 -6.14 -25.83
CA ASP A 240 -0.79 -5.29 -24.70
C ASP A 240 0.43 -4.64 -24.03
N TYR A 241 1.51 -5.37 -23.77
CA TYR A 241 2.77 -4.82 -23.29
C TYR A 241 3.26 -3.64 -24.15
N LEU A 242 3.27 -3.81 -25.47
CA LEU A 242 3.74 -2.76 -26.39
C LEU A 242 2.78 -1.58 -26.48
N VAL A 243 1.47 -1.78 -26.23
CA VAL A 243 0.49 -0.70 -26.13
C VAL A 243 0.71 0.09 -24.83
N LEU A 244 0.91 -0.58 -23.70
CA LEU A 244 1.21 0.06 -22.43
C LEU A 244 2.53 0.84 -22.48
N LEU A 245 3.55 0.29 -23.11
CA LEU A 245 4.83 0.98 -23.28
C LEU A 245 4.68 2.25 -24.13
N ALA A 246 3.82 2.24 -25.14
CA ALA A 246 3.49 3.40 -25.95
C ALA A 246 2.61 4.44 -25.22
N ASP A 247 1.94 4.05 -24.11
CA ASP A 247 1.10 4.93 -23.29
C ASP A 247 1.90 5.75 -22.26
N VAL A 248 3.15 5.39 -21.98
CA VAL A 248 3.99 6.06 -20.97
C VAL A 248 4.09 7.58 -21.16
N PRO A 249 4.25 8.14 -22.38
CA PRO A 249 4.27 9.59 -22.58
C PRO A 249 2.99 10.28 -22.12
N ARG A 250 1.81 9.74 -22.44
CA ARG A 250 0.52 10.29 -22.01
C ARG A 250 0.39 10.22 -20.48
N PHE A 251 0.72 9.07 -19.90
CA PHE A 251 0.66 8.84 -18.45
C PHE A 251 1.55 9.84 -17.70
N PHE A 252 2.76 10.10 -18.15
CA PHE A 252 3.66 11.07 -17.52
C PHE A 252 3.25 12.53 -17.78
N GLU A 253 2.57 12.82 -18.88
CA GLU A 253 1.97 14.14 -19.08
C GLU A 253 0.85 14.39 -18.07
N ASP A 254 -0.04 13.43 -17.84
CA ASP A 254 -1.09 13.51 -16.82
C ASP A 254 -0.50 13.66 -15.41
N LEU A 255 0.52 12.87 -15.08
CA LEU A 255 1.25 12.96 -13.82
C LEU A 255 1.85 14.36 -13.62
N LEU A 256 2.48 14.92 -14.64
CA LEU A 256 3.07 16.26 -14.55
C LEU A 256 2.01 17.35 -14.36
N GLN A 257 0.86 17.23 -15.03
CA GLN A 257 -0.27 18.15 -14.81
C GLN A 257 -0.80 18.08 -13.37
N TYR A 258 -0.88 16.88 -12.81
CA TYR A 258 -1.26 16.67 -11.42
C TYR A 258 -0.24 17.29 -10.46
N GLU A 259 1.06 17.11 -10.68
CA GLU A 259 2.12 17.74 -9.86
C GLU A 259 2.11 19.27 -9.99
N GLN A 260 1.81 19.82 -11.19
CA GLN A 260 1.60 21.26 -11.36
C GLN A 260 0.41 21.78 -10.54
N TYR A 261 -0.68 21.01 -10.50
CA TYR A 261 -1.83 21.37 -9.68
C TYR A 261 -1.46 21.38 -8.18
N ARG A 262 -0.74 20.37 -7.70
CA ARG A 262 -0.22 20.28 -6.32
C ARG A 262 0.66 21.46 -5.98
N ALA A 263 1.58 21.80 -6.87
CA ALA A 263 2.53 22.89 -6.70
C ALA A 263 1.85 24.28 -6.72
N GLU A 264 1.07 24.58 -7.76
CA GLU A 264 0.57 25.91 -8.05
C GLU A 264 -0.73 26.25 -7.32
N LYS A 265 -1.60 25.27 -7.09
CA LYS A 265 -2.93 25.47 -6.49
C LYS A 265 -2.97 25.13 -5.01
N LEU A 266 -2.29 24.06 -4.62
CA LEU A 266 -2.33 23.59 -3.24
C LEU A 266 -1.09 24.01 -2.43
N GLY A 267 0.06 24.26 -3.08
CA GLY A 267 1.31 24.63 -2.39
C GLY A 267 1.92 23.48 -1.57
N ILE A 268 1.64 22.25 -1.96
CA ILE A 268 2.08 21.03 -1.26
C ILE A 268 3.01 20.17 -2.12
N PHE A 269 3.74 20.77 -3.06
CA PHE A 269 4.75 20.05 -3.83
C PHE A 269 5.83 19.47 -2.88
N MET A 270 6.58 18.49 -3.35
CA MET A 270 7.60 17.81 -2.54
C MET A 270 8.67 18.77 -1.99
N ILE A 271 9.42 18.34 -0.98
CA ILE A 271 10.58 19.08 -0.47
C ILE A 271 11.76 18.97 -1.45
N GLU A 272 12.70 19.95 -1.40
CA GLU A 272 13.86 19.98 -2.30
C GLU A 272 14.73 18.71 -2.22
N ALA A 273 14.88 18.13 -1.02
CA ALA A 273 15.67 16.91 -0.83
C ALA A 273 15.06 15.73 -1.59
N ASN A 274 13.72 15.57 -1.57
CA ASN A 274 13.04 14.50 -2.30
C ASN A 274 13.05 14.75 -3.79
N LEU A 275 12.82 15.99 -4.24
CA LEU A 275 12.92 16.32 -5.66
C LEU A 275 14.29 15.95 -6.25
N LYS A 276 15.35 16.20 -5.49
CA LYS A 276 16.71 15.84 -5.92
C LYS A 276 16.86 14.33 -6.12
N LEU A 277 16.37 13.51 -5.17
CA LEU A 277 16.45 12.05 -5.27
C LEU A 277 15.59 11.53 -6.42
N VAL A 278 14.37 12.03 -6.58
CA VAL A 278 13.50 11.69 -7.73
C VAL A 278 14.16 12.03 -9.07
N ILE A 279 14.87 13.17 -9.15
CA ILE A 279 15.62 13.54 -10.36
C ILE A 279 16.81 12.60 -10.59
N GLU A 280 17.48 12.14 -9.54
CA GLU A 280 18.55 11.13 -9.62
C GLU A 280 18.01 9.80 -10.17
N ASP A 281 16.87 9.31 -9.69
CA ASP A 281 16.18 8.10 -10.21
C ASP A 281 15.86 8.25 -11.71
N LEU A 282 15.29 9.40 -12.11
CA LEU A 282 15.00 9.68 -13.53
C LEU A 282 16.27 9.70 -14.39
N ASP A 283 17.35 10.26 -13.85
CA ASP A 283 18.65 10.29 -14.56
C ASP A 283 19.23 8.89 -14.80
N GLU A 284 19.02 7.95 -13.89
CA GLU A 284 19.47 6.56 -14.09
C GLU A 284 18.79 5.94 -15.31
N ILE A 285 17.45 6.05 -15.41
CA ILE A 285 16.70 5.55 -16.57
C ILE A 285 17.06 6.29 -17.86
N ILE A 286 17.18 7.62 -17.82
CA ILE A 286 17.55 8.43 -19.00
C ILE A 286 18.94 8.04 -19.50
N ASN A 287 19.91 7.85 -18.61
CA ASN A 287 21.27 7.49 -18.96
C ASN A 287 21.38 6.04 -19.47
N ALA A 288 20.50 5.14 -19.04
CA ALA A 288 20.47 3.75 -19.51
C ALA A 288 19.98 3.62 -20.96
N LYS A 289 19.15 4.50 -21.46
CA LYS A 289 18.61 4.57 -22.84
C LYS A 289 18.73 3.28 -23.69
N ASP A 290 19.85 3.14 -24.44
CA ASP A 290 20.10 2.02 -25.36
C ASP A 290 20.50 0.72 -24.64
N THR A 291 20.72 0.77 -23.34
CA THR A 291 21.12 -0.34 -22.46
C THR A 291 20.09 -0.65 -21.38
N ILE A 292 18.89 -0.04 -21.47
CA ILE A 292 17.83 -0.29 -20.50
C ILE A 292 17.50 -1.79 -20.43
N PHE A 293 17.46 -2.33 -19.22
CA PHE A 293 17.29 -3.76 -18.94
C PHE A 293 16.02 -4.37 -19.56
N LEU A 294 15.02 -3.57 -19.86
CA LEU A 294 13.77 -4.01 -20.50
C LEU A 294 13.99 -4.52 -21.93
N ILE A 295 15.08 -4.12 -22.62
CA ILE A 295 15.39 -4.62 -23.97
C ILE A 295 15.77 -6.11 -23.94
N PRO A 296 16.85 -6.53 -23.25
CA PRO A 296 17.23 -7.94 -23.21
C PRO A 296 16.16 -8.81 -22.52
N LEU A 297 15.44 -8.28 -21.55
CA LEU A 297 14.35 -8.99 -20.88
C LEU A 297 13.22 -9.35 -21.84
N PHE A 298 12.74 -8.37 -22.62
CA PHE A 298 11.72 -8.62 -23.63
C PHE A 298 12.21 -9.58 -24.70
N ASP A 299 13.46 -9.43 -25.14
CA ASP A 299 14.09 -10.29 -26.16
C ASP A 299 14.13 -11.76 -25.69
N GLU A 300 14.43 -12.01 -24.43
CA GLU A 300 14.43 -13.36 -23.85
C GLU A 300 13.00 -13.91 -23.65
N SER A 301 12.09 -13.06 -23.18
CA SER A 301 10.72 -13.48 -22.85
C SER A 301 9.90 -13.83 -24.09
N ILE A 302 10.02 -13.02 -25.15
CA ILE A 302 9.26 -13.25 -26.39
C ILE A 302 9.66 -14.54 -27.12
N GLU A 303 10.93 -15.00 -26.98
CA GLU A 303 11.37 -16.27 -27.56
C GLU A 303 10.66 -17.49 -26.94
N LYS A 304 10.05 -17.33 -25.76
CA LYS A 304 9.32 -18.37 -25.04
C LYS A 304 7.84 -18.41 -25.43
N VAL A 305 7.35 -17.39 -26.15
CA VAL A 305 5.92 -17.29 -26.52
C VAL A 305 5.60 -18.24 -27.65
N GLU A 306 4.72 -19.20 -27.37
CA GLU A 306 4.31 -20.19 -28.37
C GLU A 306 3.42 -19.59 -29.47
N GLY A 307 3.59 -20.07 -30.70
CA GLY A 307 2.73 -19.72 -31.83
C GLY A 307 3.12 -18.48 -32.61
N LEU A 308 4.18 -17.77 -32.22
CA LEU A 308 4.77 -16.68 -33.01
C LEU A 308 5.72 -17.22 -34.09
N THR A 309 5.74 -16.55 -35.24
CA THR A 309 6.75 -16.79 -36.27
C THR A 309 8.04 -16.02 -35.99
N GLU A 310 9.17 -16.47 -36.53
CA GLU A 310 10.45 -15.74 -36.41
C GLU A 310 10.35 -14.28 -36.91
N GLU A 311 9.54 -14.04 -37.96
CA GLU A 311 9.32 -12.70 -38.52
C GLU A 311 8.50 -11.82 -37.54
N GLU A 312 7.48 -12.38 -36.86
CA GLU A 312 6.73 -11.68 -35.84
C GLU A 312 7.59 -11.35 -34.62
N ILE A 313 8.37 -12.33 -34.13
CA ILE A 313 9.30 -12.12 -33.01
C ILE A 313 10.26 -10.97 -33.32
N GLN A 314 10.87 -10.99 -34.49
CA GLN A 314 11.81 -9.94 -34.90
C GLN A 314 11.11 -8.58 -34.99
N ALA A 315 9.90 -8.51 -35.55
CA ALA A 315 9.13 -7.26 -35.65
C ALA A 315 8.76 -6.69 -34.28
N TYR A 316 8.37 -7.55 -33.32
CA TYR A 316 8.07 -7.13 -31.96
C TYR A 316 9.31 -6.65 -31.21
N LYS A 317 10.45 -7.32 -31.35
CA LYS A 317 11.75 -6.85 -30.79
C LYS A 317 12.13 -5.47 -31.31
N GLU A 318 12.06 -5.26 -32.63
CA GLU A 318 12.34 -3.95 -33.24
C GLU A 318 11.38 -2.88 -32.74
N ARG A 319 10.09 -3.19 -32.56
CA ARG A 319 9.11 -2.26 -32.03
C ARG A 319 9.39 -1.94 -30.55
N ASN A 320 9.71 -2.94 -29.72
CA ASN A 320 10.07 -2.75 -28.32
C ASN A 320 11.29 -1.81 -28.18
N VAL A 321 12.37 -2.09 -28.90
CA VAL A 321 13.57 -1.22 -28.91
C VAL A 321 13.22 0.20 -29.35
N SER A 322 12.39 0.35 -30.40
CA SER A 322 11.97 1.67 -30.86
C SER A 322 11.19 2.44 -29.78
N LEU A 323 10.21 1.80 -29.13
CA LEU A 323 9.42 2.43 -28.09
C LEU A 323 10.29 2.82 -26.89
N LEU A 324 11.15 1.93 -26.42
CA LEU A 324 12.01 2.19 -25.26
C LEU A 324 13.03 3.30 -25.51
N THR A 325 13.66 3.31 -26.70
CA THR A 325 14.73 4.28 -27.00
C THR A 325 14.24 5.65 -27.49
N ASN A 326 12.96 5.77 -27.86
CA ASN A 326 12.36 7.02 -28.30
C ASN A 326 11.27 7.50 -27.34
N GLU A 327 10.07 6.91 -27.41
CA GLU A 327 8.89 7.42 -26.70
C GLU A 327 9.04 7.32 -25.17
N PHE A 328 9.40 6.15 -24.66
CA PHE A 328 9.64 5.92 -23.24
C PHE A 328 10.77 6.82 -22.71
N HIS A 329 11.94 6.76 -23.34
CA HIS A 329 13.07 7.60 -22.95
C HIS A 329 12.71 9.09 -22.96
N GLN A 330 12.01 9.58 -24.01
CA GLN A 330 11.61 10.99 -24.09
C GLN A 330 10.63 11.37 -22.99
N ALA A 331 9.71 10.47 -22.62
CA ALA A 331 8.77 10.70 -21.53
C ALA A 331 9.48 10.94 -20.17
N PHE A 332 10.54 10.18 -19.88
CA PHE A 332 11.38 10.40 -18.70
C PHE A 332 12.13 11.74 -18.74
N VAL A 333 12.66 12.11 -19.93
CA VAL A 333 13.31 13.41 -20.13
C VAL A 333 12.32 14.56 -19.91
N ASP A 334 11.10 14.45 -20.42
CA ASP A 334 10.08 15.49 -20.32
C ASP A 334 9.55 15.59 -18.89
N LEU A 335 9.31 14.47 -18.20
CA LEU A 335 8.94 14.45 -16.79
C LEU A 335 10.00 15.14 -15.93
N LYS A 336 11.28 14.78 -16.11
CA LYS A 336 12.40 15.44 -15.42
C LYS A 336 12.39 16.94 -15.63
N ALA A 337 12.31 17.38 -16.88
CA ALA A 337 12.30 18.81 -17.21
C ALA A 337 11.11 19.55 -16.58
N GLY A 338 9.94 18.93 -16.58
CA GLY A 338 8.74 19.44 -15.91
C GLY A 338 8.91 19.59 -14.41
N LEU A 339 9.42 18.56 -13.74
CA LEU A 339 9.66 18.58 -12.29
C LEU A 339 10.74 19.61 -11.91
N GLU A 340 11.81 19.75 -12.69
CA GLU A 340 12.81 20.80 -12.48
C GLU A 340 12.21 22.21 -12.62
N ALA A 341 11.25 22.40 -13.51
CA ALA A 341 10.53 23.67 -13.63
C ALA A 341 9.63 23.96 -12.40
N LEU A 342 9.17 22.94 -11.70
CA LEU A 342 8.42 23.05 -10.45
C LEU A 342 9.28 23.28 -9.21
N ARG A 343 10.60 23.17 -9.30
CA ARG A 343 11.54 23.38 -8.17
C ARG A 343 11.30 24.65 -7.34
N PRO A 344 10.91 25.82 -7.93
CA PRO A 344 10.58 26.99 -7.13
C PRO A 344 9.39 26.84 -6.19
N TYR A 345 8.58 25.80 -6.37
CA TYR A 345 7.42 25.47 -5.56
C TYR A 345 7.71 24.43 -4.47
N CYS A 346 8.97 23.95 -4.35
CA CYS A 346 9.32 23.04 -3.27
C CYS A 346 8.91 23.64 -1.92
N ARG A 347 8.19 22.82 -1.14
CA ARG A 347 7.76 23.24 0.20
C ARG A 347 8.92 23.24 1.19
N GLU A 348 8.78 23.99 2.28
CA GLU A 348 9.72 23.93 3.38
C GLU A 348 9.71 22.55 4.06
N GLU A 349 10.82 22.18 4.72
CA GLU A 349 11.00 20.94 5.45
C GLU A 349 10.25 20.94 6.79
N LEU A 350 8.94 21.19 6.72
CA LEU A 350 8.06 21.26 7.88
C LEU A 350 7.17 20.02 7.99
N GLY A 351 6.93 19.57 9.20
CA GLY A 351 5.87 18.61 9.47
C GLY A 351 4.49 19.18 9.13
N VAL A 352 3.54 18.35 8.80
CA VAL A 352 2.20 18.75 8.35
C VAL A 352 1.55 19.74 9.33
N LYS A 353 1.67 19.51 10.64
CA LYS A 353 1.16 20.42 11.68
C LYS A 353 1.76 21.83 11.62
N GLU A 354 3.04 21.93 11.29
CA GLU A 354 3.75 23.19 11.25
C GLU A 354 3.38 24.04 10.02
N THR A 355 2.86 23.43 8.95
CA THR A 355 2.37 24.15 7.76
C THR A 355 1.18 25.05 8.08
N GLY A 356 0.39 24.71 9.11
CA GLY A 356 -0.84 25.39 9.45
C GLY A 356 -2.02 25.11 8.51
N ASP A 357 -1.86 24.21 7.56
CA ASP A 357 -2.94 23.78 6.65
C ASP A 357 -3.81 22.71 7.33
N GLU A 358 -5.04 23.08 7.70
CA GLU A 358 -5.98 22.20 8.36
C GLU A 358 -6.48 21.06 7.43
N LYS A 359 -6.55 21.29 6.12
CA LYS A 359 -6.95 20.24 5.16
C LYS A 359 -5.85 19.21 4.99
N TYR A 360 -4.59 19.67 4.93
CA TYR A 360 -3.43 18.79 4.88
C TYR A 360 -3.34 17.93 6.15
N LEU A 361 -3.65 18.50 7.30
CA LEU A 361 -3.70 17.76 8.57
C LEU A 361 -4.79 16.67 8.56
N ARG A 362 -6.01 16.98 8.07
CA ARG A 362 -7.08 15.98 7.93
C ARG A 362 -6.72 14.90 6.91
N TRP A 363 -6.05 15.27 5.82
CA TRP A 363 -5.54 14.29 4.86
C TRP A 363 -4.52 13.34 5.52
N PHE A 364 -3.62 13.86 6.35
CA PHE A 364 -2.67 13.01 7.08
C PHE A 364 -3.38 12.04 8.02
N GLU A 365 -4.40 12.47 8.73
CA GLU A 365 -5.21 11.60 9.59
C GLU A 365 -5.97 10.54 8.79
N TYR A 366 -6.50 10.92 7.63
CA TYR A 366 -7.16 10.02 6.68
C TYR A 366 -6.19 8.93 6.15
N MET A 367 -5.00 9.32 5.73
CA MET A 367 -3.97 8.38 5.28
C MET A 367 -3.39 7.53 6.40
N LEU A 368 -3.37 8.02 7.63
CA LEU A 368 -2.94 7.25 8.80
C LEU A 368 -3.90 6.07 9.07
N GLU A 369 -5.20 6.27 8.90
CA GLU A 369 -6.20 5.20 9.03
C GLU A 369 -5.95 4.08 8.00
N ASP A 370 -5.72 4.43 6.75
CA ASP A 370 -5.39 3.48 5.68
C ASP A 370 -4.07 2.75 5.95
N SER A 371 -3.00 3.51 6.18
CA SER A 371 -1.67 2.95 6.43
C SER A 371 -1.61 2.02 7.65
N CYS A 372 -2.51 2.23 8.62
CA CYS A 372 -2.67 1.33 9.77
C CYS A 372 -3.61 0.15 9.49
N GLY A 373 -4.50 0.25 8.51
CA GLY A 373 -5.58 -0.72 8.33
C GLY A 373 -6.46 -0.86 9.58
N ASP A 374 -6.71 0.26 10.29
CA ASP A 374 -7.42 0.26 11.58
C ASP A 374 -8.09 1.61 11.82
N ALA A 375 -9.18 1.61 12.54
CA ALA A 375 -9.96 2.81 12.89
C ALA A 375 -9.55 3.44 14.24
N LEU A 376 -8.29 3.23 14.68
CA LEU A 376 -7.78 3.86 15.91
C LEU A 376 -7.46 5.34 15.69
N SER A 377 -7.68 6.15 16.73
CA SER A 377 -7.27 7.54 16.72
C SER A 377 -5.73 7.69 16.66
N PRO A 378 -5.20 8.81 16.13
CA PRO A 378 -3.76 9.07 16.12
C PRO A 378 -3.07 8.94 17.49
N ASP A 379 -3.76 9.33 18.58
CA ASP A 379 -3.26 9.17 19.95
C ASP A 379 -3.10 7.70 20.35
N GLU A 380 -4.04 6.85 19.96
CA GLU A 380 -4.00 5.41 20.23
C GLU A 380 -2.90 4.74 19.42
N VAL A 381 -2.76 5.09 18.13
CA VAL A 381 -1.68 4.62 17.25
C VAL A 381 -0.32 5.02 17.85
N ALA A 382 -0.11 6.30 18.15
CA ALA A 382 1.13 6.79 18.74
C ALA A 382 1.45 6.10 20.07
N LYS A 383 0.44 5.86 20.92
CA LYS A 383 0.60 5.14 22.19
C LYS A 383 0.99 3.68 21.98
N LEU A 384 0.37 3.01 20.99
CA LEU A 384 0.68 1.62 20.65
C LEU A 384 2.14 1.50 20.20
N LEU A 385 2.56 2.30 19.22
CA LEU A 385 3.93 2.32 18.70
C LEU A 385 4.95 2.65 19.81
N LYS A 386 4.65 3.65 20.66
CA LYS A 386 5.51 4.01 21.79
C LYS A 386 5.72 2.85 22.78
N ASN A 387 4.69 2.08 23.04
CA ASN A 387 4.78 0.93 23.94
C ASN A 387 5.58 -0.21 23.28
N SER A 388 5.35 -0.46 22.01
CA SER A 388 5.97 -1.54 21.26
C SER A 388 7.48 -1.29 21.08
N TYR A 389 7.94 -0.12 20.65
CA TYR A 389 9.38 0.13 20.53
C TYR A 389 10.12 0.05 21.88
N LYS A 390 9.46 0.40 22.99
CA LYS A 390 10.03 0.24 24.34
C LYS A 390 10.12 -1.22 24.74
N GLU A 391 9.16 -2.04 24.36
CA GLU A 391 9.23 -3.48 24.57
C GLU A 391 10.36 -4.10 23.75
N CYS A 392 10.50 -3.73 22.47
CA CYS A 392 11.61 -4.14 21.62
C CYS A 392 12.96 -3.72 22.20
N THR A 393 13.09 -2.47 22.71
CA THR A 393 14.27 -2.02 23.46
C THR A 393 14.58 -2.92 24.64
N THR A 394 13.56 -3.34 25.38
CA THR A 394 13.74 -4.22 26.55
C THR A 394 14.22 -5.61 26.13
N ARG A 395 13.62 -6.18 25.08
CA ARG A 395 14.03 -7.48 24.51
C ARG A 395 15.47 -7.44 23.99
N MET A 396 15.83 -6.38 23.29
CA MET A 396 17.21 -6.15 22.79
C MET A 396 18.22 -6.13 23.95
N ARG A 397 17.95 -5.37 25.01
CA ARG A 397 18.83 -5.29 26.21
C ARG A 397 18.97 -6.64 26.90
N GLN A 398 17.87 -7.40 27.04
CA GLN A 398 17.89 -8.73 27.64
C GLN A 398 18.72 -9.73 26.85
N SER A 399 18.65 -9.70 25.52
CA SER A 399 19.47 -10.58 24.67
C SER A 399 20.93 -10.17 24.66
N THR A 400 21.23 -8.88 24.62
CA THR A 400 22.61 -8.36 24.72
C THR A 400 23.27 -8.73 26.06
N GLN A 401 22.53 -8.65 27.18
CA GLN A 401 23.04 -9.09 28.49
C GLN A 401 23.34 -10.59 28.54
N LYS A 402 22.73 -11.39 27.67
CA LYS A 402 23.01 -12.83 27.51
C LYS A 402 24.08 -13.13 26.46
N GLY A 403 24.79 -12.10 25.99
CA GLY A 403 25.88 -12.21 25.01
C GLY A 403 25.47 -12.12 23.57
N GLY A 404 24.23 -11.66 23.29
CA GLY A 404 23.77 -11.38 21.94
C GLY A 404 24.46 -10.14 21.38
N ASN A 405 24.88 -10.24 20.13
CA ASN A 405 25.47 -9.14 19.38
C ASN A 405 24.56 -8.83 18.19
N TYR A 406 24.69 -7.63 17.64
CA TYR A 406 24.09 -7.32 16.36
C TYR A 406 25.02 -7.84 15.27
N PRO A 407 24.67 -8.95 14.61
CA PRO A 407 25.56 -9.59 13.68
C PRO A 407 25.45 -8.98 12.30
N SER A 408 26.48 -9.17 11.51
CA SER A 408 26.45 -8.82 10.09
C SER A 408 25.87 -9.91 9.20
N LYS A 409 25.70 -11.15 9.68
CA LYS A 409 25.21 -12.27 8.85
C LYS A 409 24.47 -13.36 9.66
N PHE A 410 23.24 -13.70 9.19
CA PHE A 410 22.44 -14.88 9.58
C PHE A 410 22.11 -15.69 8.33
N SER A 411 22.89 -16.69 8.04
CA SER A 411 22.63 -17.65 6.98
C SER A 411 23.18 -19.00 7.40
N LEU A 412 22.45 -20.06 7.07
CA LEU A 412 22.88 -21.45 7.28
C LEU A 412 23.56 -22.05 6.04
N GLY A 413 23.74 -21.28 4.95
CA GLY A 413 24.29 -21.75 3.69
C GLY A 413 23.40 -21.37 2.52
N THR A 414 22.88 -22.37 1.77
CA THR A 414 22.01 -22.12 0.62
C THR A 414 20.60 -21.67 1.02
N VAL A 415 19.82 -21.17 0.05
CA VAL A 415 18.41 -20.81 0.25
C VAL A 415 17.63 -22.01 0.79
N GLU A 416 17.82 -23.19 0.19
CA GLU A 416 17.14 -24.43 0.58
C GLU A 416 17.48 -24.86 2.02
N GLU A 417 18.73 -24.70 2.46
CA GLU A 417 19.14 -25.03 3.83
C GLU A 417 18.48 -24.07 4.83
N ASN A 418 18.37 -22.79 4.51
CA ASN A 418 17.68 -21.80 5.34
C ASN A 418 16.18 -22.09 5.40
N VAL A 419 15.51 -22.35 4.26
CA VAL A 419 14.08 -22.71 4.20
C VAL A 419 13.81 -24.00 4.98
N ALA A 420 14.64 -25.04 4.80
CA ALA A 420 14.48 -26.29 5.55
C ALA A 420 14.61 -26.07 7.07
N TYR A 421 15.50 -25.17 7.49
CA TYR A 421 15.61 -24.80 8.90
C TYR A 421 14.35 -24.09 9.39
N LEU A 422 13.87 -23.06 8.70
CA LEU A 422 12.67 -22.30 9.05
C LEU A 422 11.48 -23.23 9.22
N ARG A 423 11.18 -24.04 8.22
CA ARG A 423 10.09 -25.01 8.27
C ARG A 423 10.21 -25.98 9.46
N SER A 424 11.43 -26.46 9.76
CA SER A 424 11.66 -27.37 10.88
C SER A 424 11.32 -26.80 12.26
N ILE A 425 11.40 -25.46 12.42
CA ILE A 425 11.16 -24.79 13.71
C ILE A 425 9.82 -24.07 13.78
N LEU A 426 9.22 -23.66 12.66
CA LEU A 426 8.00 -22.84 12.62
C LEU A 426 6.76 -23.66 12.23
N ASP A 427 6.82 -24.62 11.29
CA ASP A 427 5.67 -25.47 10.90
C ASP A 427 4.94 -26.10 12.12
N PRO A 428 5.60 -26.53 13.20
CA PRO A 428 4.90 -27.07 14.37
C PRO A 428 3.92 -26.10 15.03
N TRP A 429 4.12 -24.78 14.84
CA TRP A 429 3.36 -23.71 15.48
C TRP A 429 2.28 -23.14 14.58
N LEU A 430 2.31 -23.44 13.29
CA LEU A 430 1.43 -22.88 12.27
C LEU A 430 0.41 -23.92 11.79
N PRO A 431 -0.78 -23.50 11.32
CA PRO A 431 -1.64 -24.35 10.51
C PRO A 431 -0.91 -24.95 9.30
N GLU A 432 -1.33 -26.15 8.90
CA GLU A 432 -0.75 -26.82 7.74
C GLU A 432 -1.21 -26.13 6.44
N LEU A 433 -0.25 -25.91 5.52
CA LEU A 433 -0.52 -25.42 4.17
C LEU A 433 -0.69 -26.57 3.17
N PRO A 434 -1.46 -26.37 2.10
CA PRO A 434 -1.41 -27.26 0.94
C PRO A 434 -0.01 -27.24 0.30
N GLU A 435 0.29 -28.26 -0.50
CA GLU A 435 1.50 -28.28 -1.33
C GLU A 435 1.39 -27.20 -2.42
N VAL A 436 2.45 -26.41 -2.57
CA VAL A 436 2.58 -25.36 -3.60
C VAL A 436 3.96 -25.40 -4.23
N ASN A 437 4.06 -24.89 -5.44
CA ASN A 437 5.34 -24.69 -6.11
C ASN A 437 5.92 -23.34 -5.65
N VAL A 438 7.21 -23.33 -5.33
CA VAL A 438 7.92 -22.10 -5.01
C VAL A 438 9.21 -22.04 -5.79
N ARG A 439 9.39 -20.95 -6.54
CA ARG A 439 10.62 -20.63 -7.24
C ARG A 439 11.34 -19.54 -6.47
N TYR A 440 12.66 -19.67 -6.31
CA TYR A 440 13.53 -18.65 -5.80
C TYR A 440 14.36 -18.13 -6.96
N GLU A 441 14.18 -16.87 -7.30
CA GLU A 441 14.84 -16.25 -8.44
C GLU A 441 15.78 -15.14 -7.97
N GLU A 442 17.02 -15.16 -8.46
CA GLU A 442 17.95 -14.08 -8.17
C GLU A 442 17.62 -12.88 -9.08
N VAL A 443 17.54 -11.69 -8.46
CA VAL A 443 17.32 -10.44 -9.17
C VAL A 443 18.43 -10.21 -10.20
N ALA A 444 18.05 -9.81 -11.41
CA ALA A 444 19.00 -9.51 -12.48
C ALA A 444 20.03 -8.44 -12.03
N GLU A 445 21.27 -8.54 -12.54
CA GLU A 445 22.38 -7.69 -12.09
C GLU A 445 22.05 -6.19 -12.23
N GLU A 446 21.32 -5.85 -13.31
CA GLU A 446 20.95 -4.48 -13.64
C GLU A 446 19.93 -3.86 -12.66
N LEU A 447 19.24 -4.71 -11.89
CA LEU A 447 18.21 -4.30 -10.95
C LEU A 447 18.67 -4.36 -9.50
N LYS A 448 19.87 -4.89 -9.21
CA LYS A 448 20.34 -5.11 -7.84
C LYS A 448 20.47 -3.83 -7.02
N GLU A 449 20.69 -2.68 -7.67
CA GLU A 449 20.82 -1.40 -6.99
C GLU A 449 19.47 -0.79 -6.60
N VAL A 450 18.40 -1.14 -7.35
CA VAL A 450 17.05 -0.58 -7.16
C VAL A 450 16.07 -1.56 -6.51
N ALA A 451 16.29 -2.87 -6.68
CA ALA A 451 15.42 -3.88 -6.09
C ALA A 451 15.66 -4.07 -4.58
N SER A 452 14.59 -4.33 -3.85
CA SER A 452 14.64 -4.72 -2.45
C SER A 452 15.50 -5.97 -2.22
N PRO A 453 16.00 -6.20 -1.00
CA PRO A 453 16.79 -7.39 -0.66
C PRO A 453 16.11 -8.72 -0.96
N ALA A 454 14.79 -8.77 -0.86
CA ALA A 454 13.92 -9.82 -1.36
C ALA A 454 12.49 -9.29 -1.49
N PHE A 455 11.64 -10.03 -2.20
CA PHE A 455 10.21 -9.76 -2.31
C PHE A 455 9.46 -11.06 -2.65
N PHE A 456 8.24 -11.15 -2.15
CA PHE A 456 7.28 -12.16 -2.56
C PHE A 456 6.39 -11.61 -3.67
N LEU A 457 6.42 -12.23 -4.85
CA LEU A 457 5.52 -11.86 -5.93
C LEU A 457 4.14 -12.48 -5.68
N ILE A 458 3.12 -11.64 -5.53
CA ILE A 458 1.76 -12.09 -5.30
C ILE A 458 1.25 -12.84 -6.53
N PRO A 459 0.86 -14.12 -6.39
CA PRO A 459 0.34 -14.89 -7.51
C PRO A 459 -1.09 -14.47 -7.87
N ALA A 460 -1.47 -14.74 -9.12
CA ALA A 460 -2.85 -14.56 -9.59
C ALA A 460 -3.85 -15.37 -8.74
N PHE A 461 -5.08 -14.89 -8.65
CA PHE A 461 -6.17 -15.52 -7.87
C PHE A 461 -6.45 -16.94 -8.30
N ASP A 462 -6.32 -17.25 -9.58
CA ASP A 462 -6.55 -18.55 -10.20
C ASP A 462 -5.27 -19.35 -10.47
N ASP A 463 -4.09 -18.85 -10.02
CA ASP A 463 -2.78 -19.54 -10.12
C ASP A 463 -1.98 -19.48 -8.79
N TRP A 464 -2.66 -19.37 -7.66
CA TRP A 464 -2.06 -19.23 -6.33
C TRP A 464 -1.13 -20.38 -5.90
N GLN A 465 -1.16 -21.51 -6.59
CA GLN A 465 -0.27 -22.63 -6.33
C GLN A 465 1.16 -22.41 -6.85
N ASN A 466 1.37 -21.46 -7.75
CA ASN A 466 2.67 -21.13 -8.33
C ASN A 466 3.19 -19.82 -7.76
N ASN A 467 4.22 -19.92 -6.93
CA ASN A 467 4.74 -18.77 -6.18
C ASN A 467 6.18 -18.46 -6.58
N MET A 468 6.56 -17.19 -6.48
CA MET A 468 7.93 -16.74 -6.73
C MET A 468 8.40 -15.83 -5.60
N ILE A 469 9.64 -16.06 -5.15
CA ILE A 469 10.36 -15.16 -4.25
C ILE A 469 11.60 -14.67 -4.97
N GLY A 470 11.66 -13.36 -5.22
CA GLY A 470 12.85 -12.69 -5.73
C GLY A 470 13.87 -12.47 -4.60
N LEU A 471 15.15 -12.70 -4.90
CA LEU A 471 16.24 -12.54 -3.93
C LEU A 471 17.33 -11.66 -4.54
N ASN A 472 17.61 -10.54 -3.90
CA ASN A 472 18.69 -9.63 -4.30
C ASN A 472 19.98 -10.02 -3.60
N ASP A 473 20.92 -10.62 -4.36
CA ASP A 473 22.23 -11.09 -3.88
C ASP A 473 22.16 -11.93 -2.58
N PRO A 474 21.46 -13.10 -2.60
CA PRO A 474 21.24 -13.90 -1.40
C PRO A 474 22.53 -14.37 -0.72
N GLN A 475 23.66 -14.41 -1.45
CA GLN A 475 24.96 -14.82 -0.89
C GLN A 475 25.63 -13.73 -0.07
N SER A 476 25.37 -12.46 -0.41
CA SER A 476 25.85 -11.28 0.32
C SER A 476 24.88 -10.85 1.41
N ALA A 477 23.61 -11.24 1.32
CA ALA A 477 22.57 -10.84 2.26
C ALA A 477 22.96 -11.22 3.69
N GLY A 478 23.16 -10.21 4.52
CA GLY A 478 23.62 -10.40 5.90
C GLY A 478 22.59 -11.11 6.77
N ASN A 479 21.32 -11.08 6.40
CA ASN A 479 20.17 -11.52 7.17
C ASN A 479 19.24 -12.48 6.40
N LEU A 480 19.77 -13.23 5.43
CA LEU A 480 19.00 -14.12 4.54
C LEU A 480 17.95 -14.96 5.30
N LEU A 481 18.28 -15.46 6.50
CA LEU A 481 17.34 -16.27 7.28
C LEU A 481 16.12 -15.46 7.76
N SER A 482 16.31 -14.20 8.19
CA SER A 482 15.20 -13.31 8.58
C SER A 482 14.36 -12.91 7.36
N THR A 483 15.04 -12.59 6.26
CA THR A 483 14.40 -12.26 4.98
C THR A 483 13.53 -13.40 4.47
N LEU A 484 14.05 -14.64 4.47
CA LEU A 484 13.25 -15.80 4.06
C LEU A 484 12.11 -16.14 5.05
N ALA A 485 12.23 -15.78 6.33
CA ALA A 485 11.12 -15.90 7.27
C ALA A 485 10.02 -14.87 6.97
N HIS A 486 10.39 -13.68 6.49
CA HIS A 486 9.48 -12.62 6.10
C HIS A 486 8.74 -12.94 4.80
N GLU A 487 9.48 -13.28 3.73
CA GLU A 487 8.92 -13.49 2.39
C GLU A 487 8.33 -14.91 2.18
N GLY A 488 8.85 -15.91 2.90
CA GLY A 488 8.65 -17.32 2.59
C GLY A 488 7.50 -18.01 3.30
N PHE A 489 7.71 -19.32 3.53
CA PHE A 489 6.72 -20.26 4.10
C PHE A 489 6.23 -19.93 5.51
N ASP A 490 6.75 -18.91 6.14
CA ASP A 490 6.34 -18.50 7.48
C ASP A 490 5.77 -17.07 7.45
N GLY A 491 6.06 -16.30 6.39
CA GLY A 491 5.68 -14.91 6.18
C GLY A 491 4.61 -14.70 5.11
N HIS A 492 4.90 -13.85 4.12
CA HIS A 492 3.95 -13.46 3.07
C HIS A 492 3.43 -14.66 2.28
N LEU A 493 4.31 -15.50 1.75
CA LEU A 493 3.90 -16.71 1.01
C LEU A 493 2.95 -17.56 1.85
N TYR A 494 3.27 -17.77 3.16
CA TYR A 494 2.40 -18.54 4.06
C TYR A 494 0.99 -17.94 4.10
N GLN A 495 0.90 -16.64 4.34
CA GLN A 495 -0.36 -15.91 4.51
C GLN A 495 -1.21 -15.98 3.25
N TYR A 496 -0.61 -15.67 2.08
CA TYR A 496 -1.32 -15.70 0.80
C TYR A 496 -1.80 -17.09 0.42
N VAL A 497 -0.94 -18.10 0.50
CA VAL A 497 -1.32 -19.49 0.22
C VAL A 497 -2.42 -19.97 1.16
N TYR A 498 -2.34 -19.62 2.44
CA TYR A 498 -3.38 -19.97 3.40
C TYR A 498 -4.73 -19.38 2.99
N HIS A 499 -4.78 -18.07 2.73
CA HIS A 499 -6.03 -17.38 2.38
C HIS A 499 -6.58 -17.86 1.03
N ARG A 500 -5.75 -17.96 0.01
CA ARG A 500 -6.17 -18.44 -1.32
C ARG A 500 -6.69 -19.88 -1.30
N SER A 501 -6.19 -20.71 -0.40
CA SER A 501 -6.64 -22.09 -0.24
C SER A 501 -7.92 -22.25 0.58
N MET A 502 -8.41 -21.18 1.23
CA MET A 502 -9.61 -21.22 2.08
C MET A 502 -10.89 -21.30 1.22
N PRO A 503 -11.71 -22.37 1.35
CA PRO A 503 -12.95 -22.45 0.61
C PRO A 503 -13.93 -21.34 1.02
N GLY A 504 -14.42 -20.59 0.02
CA GLY A 504 -15.49 -19.59 0.24
C GLY A 504 -15.04 -18.29 0.90
N LEU A 505 -13.74 -18.04 1.00
CA LEU A 505 -13.27 -16.72 1.38
C LEU A 505 -13.60 -15.72 0.26
N SER A 506 -14.23 -14.59 0.63
CA SER A 506 -14.68 -13.55 -0.29
C SER A 506 -13.55 -13.02 -1.18
N LEU A 507 -13.82 -12.79 -2.44
CA LEU A 507 -12.85 -12.27 -3.41
C LEU A 507 -12.49 -10.82 -3.12
N SER A 508 -13.49 -9.98 -2.80
CA SER A 508 -13.24 -8.59 -2.42
C SER A 508 -12.44 -8.50 -1.12
N GLN A 509 -12.71 -9.37 -0.14
CA GLN A 509 -11.93 -9.42 1.09
C GLN A 509 -10.45 -9.76 0.83
N GLN A 510 -10.18 -10.72 -0.04
CA GLN A 510 -8.81 -11.08 -0.42
C GLN A 510 -8.12 -9.98 -1.24
N LEU A 511 -8.89 -9.25 -2.05
CA LEU A 511 -8.39 -8.15 -2.87
C LEU A 511 -8.03 -6.91 -2.04
N LEU A 512 -8.81 -6.64 -0.99
CA LEU A 512 -8.69 -5.46 -0.13
C LEU A 512 -7.77 -5.69 1.09
N GLU A 513 -6.80 -6.58 0.98
CA GLU A 513 -5.79 -6.77 2.01
C GLU A 513 -5.00 -5.48 2.22
N THR A 514 -4.99 -4.96 3.45
CA THR A 514 -4.19 -3.77 3.76
C THR A 514 -2.72 -4.13 3.91
N THR A 515 -1.82 -3.24 3.50
CA THR A 515 -0.36 -3.45 3.67
C THR A 515 0.00 -3.72 5.13
N SER A 516 -0.64 -3.02 6.08
CA SER A 516 -0.44 -3.29 7.51
C SER A 516 -0.82 -4.70 7.94
N TYR A 517 -1.87 -5.29 7.36
CA TYR A 517 -2.26 -6.65 7.68
C TYR A 517 -1.24 -7.68 7.16
N ALA A 518 -0.79 -7.51 5.92
CA ALA A 518 0.24 -8.36 5.31
C ALA A 518 1.57 -8.24 6.08
N GLU A 519 2.02 -7.01 6.34
CA GLU A 519 3.25 -6.74 7.06
C GLU A 519 3.20 -7.15 8.55
N ALA A 520 2.03 -7.10 9.16
CA ALA A 520 1.87 -7.57 10.54
C ALA A 520 2.30 -9.02 10.70
N TRP A 521 1.86 -9.88 9.78
CA TRP A 521 2.19 -11.29 9.83
C TRP A 521 3.65 -11.55 9.51
N SER A 522 4.18 -10.94 8.46
CA SER A 522 5.56 -11.16 8.03
C SER A 522 6.58 -10.64 9.04
N GLN A 523 6.39 -9.45 9.62
CA GLN A 523 7.19 -8.96 10.73
C GLN A 523 7.06 -9.85 11.98
N TYR A 524 5.85 -10.39 12.21
CA TYR A 524 5.62 -11.30 13.32
C TYR A 524 6.29 -12.67 13.10
N SER A 525 6.41 -13.14 11.87
CA SER A 525 7.14 -14.37 11.52
C SER A 525 8.63 -14.26 11.87
N GLU A 526 9.26 -13.09 11.65
CA GLU A 526 10.63 -12.83 12.10
C GLU A 526 10.75 -12.89 13.64
N TYR A 527 9.72 -12.37 14.34
CA TYR A 527 9.66 -12.52 15.80
C TYR A 527 9.51 -13.98 16.21
N LEU A 528 8.67 -14.76 15.51
CA LEU A 528 8.53 -16.20 15.77
C LEU A 528 9.85 -16.92 15.53
N LEU A 529 10.56 -16.65 14.44
CA LEU A 529 11.91 -17.15 14.19
C LEU A 529 12.82 -16.89 15.41
N SER A 530 12.91 -15.63 15.86
CA SER A 530 13.76 -15.25 16.99
C SER A 530 13.36 -15.94 18.30
N SER A 531 12.08 -16.25 18.49
CA SER A 531 11.52 -16.85 19.70
C SER A 531 11.66 -18.38 19.72
N LYS A 532 11.51 -19.04 18.55
CA LYS A 532 11.51 -20.51 18.39
C LYS A 532 12.85 -21.07 17.94
N ALA A 533 13.82 -20.22 17.55
CA ALA A 533 15.14 -20.62 17.13
C ALA A 533 15.84 -21.53 18.15
N ASP A 534 16.61 -22.49 17.65
CA ASP A 534 17.37 -23.45 18.43
C ASP A 534 18.90 -23.26 18.30
N SER A 535 19.68 -24.17 18.87
CA SER A 535 21.15 -24.08 18.95
C SER A 535 21.88 -24.23 17.61
N ARG A 536 21.19 -24.46 16.49
CA ARG A 536 21.76 -24.42 15.13
C ARG A 536 22.20 -23.03 14.72
N ILE A 537 21.58 -22.01 15.33
CA ILE A 537 21.96 -20.59 15.14
C ILE A 537 22.31 -19.95 16.50
N LYS A 538 22.94 -18.77 16.45
CA LYS A 538 23.22 -17.97 17.65
C LYS A 538 21.95 -17.26 18.13
N ILE A 539 21.18 -17.93 18.97
CA ILE A 539 19.83 -17.50 19.42
C ILE A 539 19.81 -16.05 19.93
N TYR A 540 20.79 -15.66 20.75
CA TYR A 540 20.80 -14.32 21.33
C TYR A 540 21.21 -13.25 20.33
N ASP A 541 22.04 -13.60 19.34
CA ASP A 541 22.36 -12.70 18.23
C ASP A 541 21.09 -12.45 17.39
N MET A 542 20.34 -13.52 17.03
CA MET A 542 19.07 -13.41 16.30
C MET A 542 18.04 -12.57 17.07
N ARG A 543 17.88 -12.81 18.37
CA ARG A 543 16.98 -12.02 19.22
C ARG A 543 17.37 -10.56 19.32
N THR A 544 18.69 -10.28 19.36
CA THR A 544 19.18 -8.90 19.36
C THR A 544 18.89 -8.22 18.03
N TYR A 545 19.15 -8.91 16.92
CA TYR A 545 18.89 -8.42 15.57
C TYR A 545 17.40 -8.07 15.38
N GLN A 546 16.50 -9.05 15.60
CA GLN A 546 15.07 -8.84 15.40
C GLN A 546 14.52 -7.72 16.29
N ALA A 547 14.89 -7.70 17.58
CA ALA A 547 14.41 -6.66 18.49
C ALA A 547 14.97 -5.27 18.16
N TYR A 548 16.18 -5.19 17.61
CA TYR A 548 16.80 -3.93 17.17
C TYR A 548 16.14 -3.40 15.89
N SER A 549 15.99 -4.26 14.87
CA SER A 549 15.34 -3.89 13.62
C SER A 549 13.90 -3.40 13.86
N GLN A 550 13.13 -4.20 14.60
CA GLN A 550 11.74 -3.85 14.93
C GLN A 550 11.62 -2.56 15.74
N MET A 551 12.51 -2.36 16.72
CA MET A 551 12.55 -1.11 17.51
C MET A 551 12.76 0.12 16.62
N ALA A 552 13.61 0.01 15.61
CA ALA A 552 13.88 1.09 14.69
C ALA A 552 12.65 1.44 13.83
N THR A 553 12.05 0.43 13.22
CA THR A 553 10.84 0.59 12.42
C THR A 553 9.72 1.27 13.21
N GLU A 554 9.43 0.77 14.40
CA GLU A 554 8.38 1.34 15.26
C GLU A 554 8.71 2.74 15.77
N LEU A 555 9.99 3.04 16.01
CA LEU A 555 10.39 4.39 16.38
C LEU A 555 10.19 5.36 15.21
N LEU A 556 10.49 4.94 13.98
CA LEU A 556 10.27 5.77 12.78
C LEU A 556 8.79 6.05 12.55
N GLY A 557 7.92 5.04 12.63
CA GLY A 557 6.47 5.24 12.59
C GLY A 557 5.97 6.16 13.70
N TYR A 558 6.48 6.01 14.93
CA TYR A 558 6.16 6.91 16.04
C TYR A 558 6.63 8.35 15.79
N LEU A 559 7.84 8.55 15.28
CA LEU A 559 8.38 9.88 14.98
C LEU A 559 7.62 10.57 13.86
N SER A 560 7.19 9.82 12.84
CA SER A 560 6.34 10.36 11.77
C SER A 560 5.07 11.01 12.33
N ILE A 561 4.34 10.31 13.21
CA ILE A 561 3.15 10.88 13.88
C ILE A 561 3.53 12.08 14.74
N ARG A 562 4.63 12.00 15.51
CA ARG A 562 5.05 13.07 16.43
C ARG A 562 5.39 14.35 15.70
N VAL A 563 6.08 14.26 14.57
CA VAL A 563 6.46 15.42 13.77
C VAL A 563 5.25 15.98 13.01
N ASN A 564 4.53 15.11 12.29
CA ASN A 564 3.50 15.57 11.37
C ASN A 564 2.17 15.97 12.04
N LEU A 565 1.73 15.26 13.09
CA LEU A 565 0.46 15.57 13.76
C LEU A 565 0.63 16.40 15.05
N TYR A 566 1.76 16.24 15.76
CA TYR A 566 1.95 16.93 17.04
C TYR A 566 2.92 18.10 16.97
N GLY A 567 3.68 18.24 15.85
CA GLY A 567 4.60 19.37 15.63
C GLY A 567 5.89 19.26 16.45
N ASP A 568 6.35 18.04 16.75
CA ASP A 568 7.66 17.85 17.37
C ASP A 568 8.74 18.35 16.40
N SER A 569 9.66 19.19 16.91
CA SER A 569 10.74 19.75 16.11
C SER A 569 11.78 18.71 15.68
N PHE A 570 12.54 18.99 14.61
CA PHE A 570 13.71 18.21 14.20
C PHE A 570 14.61 17.85 15.38
N GLY A 571 14.97 18.83 16.24
CA GLY A 571 15.82 18.58 17.40
C GLY A 571 15.24 17.57 18.39
N THR A 572 13.91 17.57 18.59
CA THR A 572 13.21 16.58 19.42
C THR A 572 13.25 15.19 18.80
N ALA A 573 12.95 15.09 17.50
CA ALA A 573 13.00 13.84 16.76
C ALA A 573 14.43 13.26 16.73
N TYR A 574 15.43 14.08 16.43
CA TYR A 574 16.83 13.69 16.44
C TYR A 574 17.27 13.17 17.81
N GLN A 575 17.00 13.89 18.90
CA GLN A 575 17.37 13.47 20.25
C GLN A 575 16.75 12.12 20.60
N MET A 576 15.52 11.89 20.19
CA MET A 576 14.84 10.60 20.44
C MET A 576 15.48 9.49 19.63
N PHE A 577 15.75 9.70 18.34
CA PHE A 577 16.38 8.72 17.46
C PHE A 577 17.83 8.44 17.86
N SER A 578 18.64 9.46 18.06
CA SER A 578 20.07 9.32 18.40
C SER A 578 20.33 8.67 19.77
N THR A 579 19.31 8.62 20.64
CA THR A 579 19.40 7.85 21.90
C THR A 579 19.64 6.34 21.64
N TYR A 580 19.20 5.85 20.52
CA TYR A 580 19.30 4.42 20.15
C TYR A 580 20.30 4.17 19.03
N PHE A 581 20.49 5.14 18.13
CA PHE A 581 21.25 5.01 16.90
C PHE A 581 22.35 6.09 16.86
N GLY A 582 23.56 5.71 16.51
CA GLY A 582 24.73 6.58 16.53
C GLY A 582 24.83 7.54 15.34
N TYR A 583 23.71 8.13 14.91
CA TYR A 583 23.66 9.12 13.83
C TYR A 583 24.12 10.48 14.28
N SER A 584 24.84 11.20 13.43
CA SER A 584 25.01 12.67 13.58
C SER A 584 23.73 13.39 13.14
N ASP A 585 23.63 14.67 13.48
CA ASP A 585 22.51 15.53 13.07
C ASP A 585 22.34 15.51 11.54
N ASP A 586 23.45 15.67 10.80
CA ASP A 586 23.44 15.71 9.32
C ASP A 586 23.02 14.35 8.72
N MET A 587 23.50 13.24 9.28
CA MET A 587 23.09 11.89 8.82
C MET A 587 21.61 11.65 9.10
N PHE A 588 21.14 11.98 10.31
CA PHE A 588 19.71 11.81 10.61
C PHE A 588 18.85 12.69 9.72
N LYS A 589 19.28 13.93 9.46
CA LYS A 589 18.56 14.86 8.57
C LYS A 589 18.43 14.29 7.17
N GLY A 590 19.55 13.96 6.53
CA GLY A 590 19.57 13.58 5.10
C GLY A 590 19.13 12.15 4.80
N GLU A 591 19.34 11.19 5.75
CA GLU A 591 19.03 9.77 5.50
C GLU A 591 17.69 9.32 6.10
N ILE A 592 17.13 10.08 7.04
CA ILE A 592 15.93 9.67 7.79
C ILE A 592 14.85 10.76 7.81
N TYR A 593 15.19 11.97 8.29
CA TYR A 593 14.19 12.98 8.58
C TYR A 593 13.56 13.54 7.30
N GLU A 594 14.38 14.01 6.38
CA GLU A 594 13.89 14.56 5.10
C GLU A 594 13.20 13.50 4.25
N PRO A 595 13.82 12.35 3.93
CA PRO A 595 13.19 11.41 3.01
C PRO A 595 11.97 10.68 3.58
N PHE A 596 11.99 10.28 4.86
CA PHE A 596 10.97 9.40 5.41
C PHE A 596 10.02 10.05 6.42
N ILE A 597 10.49 10.99 7.26
CA ILE A 597 9.61 11.60 8.25
C ILE A 597 8.82 12.75 7.63
N ILE A 598 9.45 13.55 6.78
CA ILE A 598 8.83 14.70 6.12
C ILE A 598 8.33 14.33 4.71
N GLY A 599 9.17 13.70 3.91
CA GLY A 599 8.91 13.48 2.49
C GLY A 599 8.03 12.26 2.21
N HIS A 600 8.12 11.20 3.02
CA HIS A 600 7.29 10.00 2.86
C HIS A 600 6.84 9.46 4.23
N PRO A 601 5.98 10.18 4.95
CA PRO A 601 5.71 9.93 6.37
C PRO A 601 5.01 8.60 6.67
N PHE A 602 4.42 7.95 5.66
CA PHE A 602 3.72 6.67 5.82
C PHE A 602 4.59 5.45 5.46
N TYR A 603 5.82 5.65 4.97
CA TYR A 603 6.67 4.56 4.49
C TYR A 603 6.85 3.43 5.53
N TYR A 604 7.19 3.77 6.77
CA TYR A 604 7.38 2.78 7.84
C TYR A 604 6.10 2.42 8.61
N MET A 605 4.98 3.10 8.34
CA MET A 605 3.77 2.96 9.15
C MET A 605 3.16 1.55 9.09
N PRO A 606 2.96 0.92 7.92
CA PRO A 606 2.41 -0.42 7.84
C PRO A 606 3.21 -1.45 8.63
N TYR A 607 4.53 -1.43 8.49
CA TYR A 607 5.47 -2.32 9.19
C TYR A 607 5.44 -2.12 10.71
N ALA A 608 5.55 -0.85 11.13
CA ALA A 608 5.58 -0.49 12.53
C ALA A 608 4.25 -0.81 13.23
N TYR A 609 3.16 -0.37 12.62
CA TYR A 609 1.84 -0.52 13.19
C TYR A 609 1.37 -1.96 13.13
N GLY A 610 1.50 -2.63 12.00
CA GLY A 610 1.06 -4.02 11.81
C GLY A 610 1.63 -4.95 12.86
N TYR A 611 2.95 -4.94 13.05
CA TYR A 611 3.60 -5.75 14.09
C TYR A 611 3.13 -5.39 15.50
N ALA A 612 3.10 -4.10 15.85
CA ALA A 612 2.68 -3.64 17.17
C ALA A 612 1.22 -4.04 17.44
N ARG A 613 0.37 -3.96 16.43
CA ARG A 613 -1.06 -4.31 16.54
C ARG A 613 -1.27 -5.81 16.71
N LEU A 614 -0.66 -6.65 15.88
CA LEU A 614 -0.76 -8.10 16.01
C LEU A 614 -0.21 -8.58 17.36
N THR A 615 0.94 -8.05 17.79
CA THR A 615 1.51 -8.34 19.11
C THR A 615 0.55 -7.96 20.24
N SER A 616 -0.15 -6.83 20.11
CA SER A 616 -1.18 -6.39 21.05
C SER A 616 -2.36 -7.35 21.08
N LEU A 617 -2.83 -7.84 19.92
CA LEU A 617 -3.93 -8.81 19.81
C LEU A 617 -3.56 -10.15 20.45
N VAL A 618 -2.37 -10.67 20.19
CA VAL A 618 -1.84 -11.87 20.86
C VAL A 618 -1.82 -11.70 22.38
N SER A 619 -1.34 -10.55 22.85
CA SER A 619 -1.26 -10.24 24.28
C SER A 619 -2.64 -10.13 24.93
N ALA A 620 -3.61 -9.55 24.25
CA ALA A 620 -4.99 -9.44 24.71
C ALA A 620 -5.67 -10.81 24.80
N ALA A 621 -5.53 -11.65 23.78
CA ALA A 621 -6.05 -13.01 23.79
C ALA A 621 -5.42 -13.85 24.92
N ARG A 622 -4.10 -13.77 25.07
CA ARG A 622 -3.37 -14.45 26.16
C ARG A 622 -3.87 -14.00 27.55
N LYS A 623 -4.11 -12.72 27.73
CA LYS A 623 -4.65 -12.17 28.98
C LYS A 623 -6.08 -12.67 29.26
N THR A 624 -6.93 -12.74 28.24
CA THR A 624 -8.33 -13.18 28.35
C THR A 624 -8.42 -14.68 28.65
N MET A 625 -7.63 -15.49 27.97
CA MET A 625 -7.67 -16.96 28.09
C MET A 625 -6.87 -17.50 29.29
N GLY A 626 -5.85 -16.75 29.75
CA GLY A 626 -4.96 -17.21 30.83
C GLY A 626 -4.25 -18.51 30.48
N ASP A 627 -4.29 -19.52 31.36
CA ASP A 627 -3.65 -20.83 31.15
C ASP A 627 -4.22 -21.66 29.99
N ARG A 628 -5.37 -21.24 29.42
CA ARG A 628 -5.99 -21.90 28.26
C ARG A 628 -5.43 -21.38 26.93
N PHE A 629 -4.58 -20.34 26.94
CA PHE A 629 -4.05 -19.76 25.72
C PHE A 629 -3.10 -20.75 25.01
N ASP A 630 -3.44 -21.06 23.77
CA ASP A 630 -2.63 -21.85 22.86
C ASP A 630 -2.22 -20.99 21.65
N GLU A 631 -0.91 -20.85 21.42
CA GLU A 631 -0.39 -20.01 20.34
C GLU A 631 -0.81 -20.51 18.96
N LYS A 632 -0.75 -21.83 18.72
CA LYS A 632 -1.15 -22.42 17.44
C LYS A 632 -2.64 -22.21 17.16
N ALA A 633 -3.47 -22.38 18.17
CA ALA A 633 -4.91 -22.13 18.06
C ALA A 633 -5.20 -20.65 17.77
N PHE A 634 -4.44 -19.73 18.36
CA PHE A 634 -4.57 -18.30 18.05
C PHE A 634 -4.20 -17.99 16.61
N TYR A 635 -3.07 -18.50 16.12
CA TYR A 635 -2.64 -18.27 14.73
C TYR A 635 -3.63 -18.87 13.72
N ALA A 636 -4.12 -20.07 14.00
CA ALA A 636 -5.16 -20.70 13.19
C ALA A 636 -6.43 -19.85 13.13
N GLN A 637 -6.85 -19.28 14.27
CA GLN A 637 -8.04 -18.43 14.33
C GLN A 637 -7.82 -17.10 13.62
N TYR A 638 -6.66 -16.44 13.81
CA TYR A 638 -6.32 -15.20 13.14
C TYR A 638 -6.34 -15.38 11.62
N MET A 639 -5.64 -16.40 11.10
CA MET A 639 -5.60 -16.72 9.69
C MET A 639 -6.97 -17.10 9.11
N SER A 640 -7.81 -17.81 9.88
CA SER A 640 -9.14 -18.26 9.40
C SER A 640 -10.13 -17.10 9.16
N TYR A 641 -9.86 -15.93 9.67
CA TYR A 641 -10.69 -14.75 9.37
C TYR A 641 -10.40 -14.15 7.98
N GLY A 642 -9.20 -14.39 7.44
CA GLY A 642 -8.75 -13.76 6.21
C GLY A 642 -8.35 -12.29 6.40
N PRO A 643 -7.90 -11.61 5.32
CA PRO A 643 -7.53 -10.20 5.36
C PRO A 643 -8.70 -9.33 5.80
N SER A 644 -8.45 -8.39 6.71
CA SER A 644 -9.46 -7.42 7.17
C SER A 644 -8.81 -6.30 7.98
N TYR A 645 -9.56 -5.27 8.28
CA TYR A 645 -9.14 -4.19 9.16
C TYR A 645 -8.96 -4.69 10.61
N PHE A 646 -7.95 -4.18 11.28
CA PHE A 646 -7.59 -4.65 12.63
C PHE A 646 -8.66 -4.39 13.68
N ASN A 647 -9.48 -3.33 13.56
CA ASN A 647 -10.62 -3.11 14.46
C ASN A 647 -11.64 -4.25 14.36
N LEU A 648 -11.96 -4.72 13.15
CA LEU A 648 -12.87 -5.82 12.90
C LEU A 648 -12.30 -7.16 13.41
N LEU A 649 -11.02 -7.40 13.15
CA LEU A 649 -10.30 -8.59 13.65
C LEU A 649 -10.21 -8.60 15.18
N ALA A 650 -9.94 -7.46 15.81
CA ALA A 650 -9.81 -7.33 17.24
C ALA A 650 -11.13 -7.70 17.96
N GLU A 651 -12.26 -7.25 17.43
CA GLU A 651 -13.57 -7.60 17.97
C GLU A 651 -13.83 -9.11 17.92
N ARG A 652 -13.57 -9.74 16.77
CA ARG A 652 -13.77 -11.17 16.57
C ARG A 652 -12.82 -12.03 17.39
N LEU A 653 -11.55 -11.64 17.48
CA LEU A 653 -10.57 -12.33 18.32
C LEU A 653 -10.90 -12.21 19.82
N ASP A 654 -11.42 -11.08 20.26
CA ASP A 654 -11.89 -10.92 21.66
C ASP A 654 -13.10 -11.80 21.96
N GLN A 655 -14.06 -11.89 21.03
CA GLN A 655 -15.21 -12.79 21.14
C GLN A 655 -14.77 -14.25 21.16
N TRP A 656 -13.86 -14.65 20.25
CA TRP A 656 -13.29 -16.00 20.23
C TRP A 656 -12.58 -16.33 21.55
N ALA A 657 -11.70 -15.45 22.04
CA ALA A 657 -10.95 -15.68 23.27
C ALA A 657 -11.84 -15.81 24.52
N LYS A 658 -12.99 -15.12 24.55
CA LYS A 658 -14.00 -15.24 25.63
C LYS A 658 -14.81 -16.53 25.53
N GLY A 659 -15.01 -17.04 24.30
CA GLY A 659 -15.75 -18.28 24.05
C GLY A 659 -14.96 -19.56 24.33
N GLN A 660 -13.65 -19.50 24.39
CA GLN A 660 -12.75 -20.62 24.73
C GLN A 660 -12.65 -20.73 26.26
#